data_a8b8ed1a1fac100c4757278c47a7a33a
#
_entry.id   a8b8ed1a1fac100c4757278c47a7a33a
#
_cell.length_a   1.000
_cell.length_b   1.000
_cell.length_c   1.000
_cell.angle_alpha   90.00
_cell.angle_beta   90.00
_cell.angle_gamma   90.00
#
_symmetry.space_group_name_H-M   'P 1'
#
loop_
_entity.id
_entity.type
_entity.pdbx_description
1 polymer ?
#
loop_
_entity_poly.entity_id
_entity_poly.type
_entity_poly.pdbx_seq_one_letter_code
_entity_poly.pdbx_strand_id
1 'polypeptide(L)'
;MTSVDSLSVARAVATALIDAGMRDAVVCPGSRSAPLAYALAALERAGEVRLHVRVDERSAGFLAHGLSLASGRPVGVLTTSGTAVGNLLPALMESIHAGTRVIALTADRPPELHGTGANQTTDQRDVFGTHVRHAASLGCDAADGVDAEQHLRHVRATVRRALLAAEGVVAETGPDDGGPGPVTMAEAPAGPVHLNLHFRDPLVPSPEEAAAMGAAAAPHTPAPAVAPTGASPAAAASAYRAPGAVLSGLPELDVARLDQRRTVVLACHGAGPVAAAFALSLGLPLLAEPSSNARFSANAIAAYPLLLGAAGGRDADAHPLAARIERVVLFGRPTLTRTVNALLARPDVATALHAPEPAPWFEPGRRRETPVETLEELAAFAGQGEPGWLAAWQHASMRAQAAVEDALVTTDAGDRLSPQTVAHVSAAMVRGPLVLGSSSVIRDVDLTWRPPSAPDAEVYANRGLAGIDGTVSTAAGVALARGRRTVALLGDLTALHEAGGLLVGPTETEPDLDLVVVNDDGGAIFASLEHGAVAEAPGMADPVERLFGTPHGVDLAALAAAYGLPHTRVTDRVDLVRALSDPVRGRRLLEVRCDRADRPRVAAALAAAVRATFPPACPVPDPAPDAGPAPAPPTAELAAEEAPQ
;
A
#
# COMPACT_ATOMS: atom_id res chain seq x y z
N MET A 1 8.40 46.30 0.08
CA MET A 1 7.97 44.93 0.36
C MET A 1 7.96 44.72 1.88
N THR A 2 6.83 44.40 2.47
CA THR A 2 6.75 44.04 3.88
C THR A 2 7.26 42.59 4.01
N SER A 3 8.31 42.37 4.79
CA SER A 3 8.82 41.02 5.06
C SER A 3 8.32 40.56 6.42
N VAL A 4 7.81 39.33 6.48
CA VAL A 4 7.43 38.64 7.73
C VAL A 4 8.60 37.75 8.11
N ASP A 5 8.94 37.66 9.40
CA ASP A 5 10.04 36.82 9.86
C ASP A 5 9.75 35.31 9.65
N SER A 6 10.81 34.53 9.50
CA SER A 6 10.73 33.09 9.20
C SER A 6 9.99 32.29 10.29
N LEU A 7 10.12 32.69 11.55
CA LEU A 7 9.48 31.99 12.66
C LEU A 7 7.96 32.22 12.67
N SER A 8 7.51 33.45 12.34
CA SER A 8 6.07 33.77 12.20
C SER A 8 5.42 32.99 11.05
N VAL A 9 6.08 32.90 9.89
CA VAL A 9 5.63 32.05 8.77
C VAL A 9 5.59 30.59 9.19
N ALA A 10 6.63 30.08 9.83
CA ALA A 10 6.72 28.70 10.30
C ALA A 10 5.60 28.35 11.30
N ARG A 11 5.31 29.26 12.24
CA ARG A 11 4.18 29.09 13.18
C ARG A 11 2.83 29.06 12.45
N ALA A 12 2.63 29.91 11.46
CA ALA A 12 1.39 29.94 10.67
C ALA A 12 1.20 28.63 9.90
N VAL A 13 2.29 28.09 9.29
CA VAL A 13 2.29 26.78 8.61
C VAL A 13 1.96 25.67 9.59
N ALA A 14 2.73 25.56 10.71
CA ALA A 14 2.58 24.49 11.69
C ALA A 14 1.16 24.47 12.29
N THR A 15 0.63 25.63 12.70
CA THR A 15 -0.74 25.73 13.22
C THR A 15 -1.78 25.30 12.20
N ALA A 16 -1.66 25.73 10.93
CA ALA A 16 -2.60 25.34 9.87
C ALA A 16 -2.59 23.83 9.58
N LEU A 17 -1.42 23.18 9.69
CA LEU A 17 -1.29 21.72 9.56
C LEU A 17 -2.01 20.99 10.70
N ILE A 18 -1.84 21.46 11.94
CA ILE A 18 -2.50 20.88 13.12
C ILE A 18 -4.03 21.07 13.06
N ASP A 19 -4.48 22.27 12.70
CA ASP A 19 -5.91 22.60 12.53
C ASP A 19 -6.59 21.68 11.50
N ALA A 20 -5.83 21.27 10.47
CA ALA A 20 -6.30 20.34 9.43
C ALA A 20 -6.12 18.85 9.76
N GLY A 21 -5.75 18.52 10.98
CA GLY A 21 -5.76 17.14 11.49
C GLY A 21 -4.43 16.40 11.48
N MET A 22 -3.32 17.05 11.12
CA MET A 22 -1.98 16.46 11.31
C MET A 22 -1.71 16.23 12.80
N ARG A 23 -1.21 15.04 13.15
CA ARG A 23 -0.87 14.66 14.53
C ARG A 23 0.51 14.02 14.67
N ASP A 24 1.16 13.77 13.54
CA ASP A 24 2.51 13.22 13.46
C ASP A 24 3.32 13.99 12.43
N ALA A 25 4.59 14.26 12.73
CA ALA A 25 5.53 14.83 11.78
C ALA A 25 6.91 14.18 11.95
N VAL A 26 7.52 13.82 10.82
CA VAL A 26 8.90 13.33 10.77
C VAL A 26 9.83 14.50 10.46
N VAL A 27 10.88 14.66 11.24
CA VAL A 27 11.82 15.80 11.12
C VAL A 27 13.20 15.28 10.79
N CYS A 28 13.78 15.74 9.68
CA CYS A 28 15.18 15.54 9.37
C CYS A 28 16.00 16.76 9.79
N PRO A 29 17.16 16.59 10.46
CA PRO A 29 17.95 17.69 10.96
C PRO A 29 18.51 18.55 9.83
N GLY A 30 18.45 19.88 10.01
CA GLY A 30 18.99 20.82 9.06
C GLY A 30 18.80 22.27 9.48
N SER A 31 19.76 23.15 9.14
CA SER A 31 19.72 24.55 9.56
C SER A 31 18.59 25.34 8.89
N ARG A 32 18.35 25.13 7.58
CA ARG A 32 17.33 25.90 6.84
C ARG A 32 15.89 25.55 7.29
N SER A 33 15.67 24.33 7.77
CA SER A 33 14.38 23.88 8.32
C SER A 33 14.13 24.27 9.77
N ALA A 34 15.12 24.89 10.44
CA ALA A 34 15.07 25.21 11.87
C ALA A 34 13.82 26.03 12.28
N PRO A 35 13.36 27.06 11.55
CA PRO A 35 12.17 27.82 11.96
C PRO A 35 10.93 26.90 12.14
N LEU A 36 10.69 26.00 11.19
CA LEU A 36 9.56 25.08 11.27
C LEU A 36 9.79 23.96 12.31
N ALA A 37 11.01 23.47 12.45
CA ALA A 37 11.35 22.48 13.48
C ALA A 37 11.07 23.03 14.88
N TYR A 38 11.45 24.28 15.17
CA TYR A 38 11.16 24.92 16.46
C TYR A 38 9.65 25.16 16.65
N ALA A 39 8.93 25.58 15.61
CA ALA A 39 7.48 25.76 15.70
C ALA A 39 6.76 24.44 16.02
N LEU A 40 7.15 23.33 15.35
CA LEU A 40 6.63 22.00 15.62
C LEU A 40 7.00 21.49 17.01
N ALA A 41 8.24 21.72 17.48
CA ALA A 41 8.65 21.35 18.82
C ALA A 41 7.87 22.08 19.93
N ALA A 42 7.43 23.33 19.68
CA ALA A 42 6.55 24.03 20.61
C ALA A 42 5.16 23.38 20.67
N LEU A 43 4.61 22.95 19.54
CA LEU A 43 3.32 22.23 19.46
C LEU A 43 3.42 20.81 20.06
N GLU A 44 4.56 20.13 19.94
CA GLU A 44 4.78 18.84 20.60
C GLU A 44 4.72 18.99 22.12
N ARG A 45 5.38 20.01 22.69
CA ARG A 45 5.26 20.30 24.13
C ARG A 45 3.85 20.63 24.58
N ALA A 46 3.04 21.21 23.70
CA ALA A 46 1.61 21.43 23.93
C ALA A 46 0.76 20.16 23.79
N GLY A 47 1.34 19.03 23.35
CA GLY A 47 0.63 17.77 23.14
C GLY A 47 -0.20 17.72 21.86
N GLU A 48 0.02 18.65 20.93
CA GLU A 48 -0.78 18.78 19.69
C GLU A 48 -0.26 17.90 18.55
N VAL A 49 1.04 17.56 18.56
CA VAL A 49 1.71 16.74 17.55
C VAL A 49 2.75 15.83 18.20
N ARG A 50 3.06 14.70 17.59
CA ARG A 50 4.22 13.86 17.93
C ARG A 50 5.30 14.06 16.89
N LEU A 51 6.53 14.28 17.32
CA LEU A 51 7.67 14.39 16.41
C LEU A 51 8.45 13.08 16.39
N HIS A 52 8.99 12.78 15.22
CA HIS A 52 9.84 11.62 14.97
C HIS A 52 11.08 12.08 14.23
N VAL A 53 12.25 12.06 14.85
CA VAL A 53 13.49 12.52 14.21
C VAL A 53 14.15 11.35 13.47
N ARG A 54 14.53 11.59 12.21
CA ARG A 54 15.28 10.64 11.38
C ARG A 54 16.41 11.35 10.65
N VAL A 55 17.55 10.65 10.49
CA VAL A 55 18.73 11.20 9.83
C VAL A 55 18.63 11.05 8.30
N ASP A 56 18.14 9.92 7.83
CA ASP A 56 17.98 9.61 6.39
C ASP A 56 16.59 10.04 5.93
N GLU A 57 16.54 10.95 4.95
CA GLU A 57 15.27 11.53 4.47
C GLU A 57 14.43 10.51 3.70
N ARG A 58 15.03 9.53 3.03
CA ARG A 58 14.28 8.45 2.39
C ARG A 58 13.56 7.60 3.43
N SER A 59 14.26 7.19 4.47
CA SER A 59 13.67 6.48 5.62
C SER A 59 12.61 7.33 6.33
N ALA A 60 12.83 8.64 6.47
CA ALA A 60 11.87 9.59 7.02
C ALA A 60 10.57 9.65 6.18
N GLY A 61 10.69 9.72 4.86
CA GLY A 61 9.55 9.71 3.95
C GLY A 61 8.72 8.44 4.07
N PHE A 62 9.35 7.27 4.14
CA PHE A 62 8.65 6.00 4.33
C PHE A 62 8.10 5.81 5.75
N LEU A 63 8.72 6.40 6.77
CA LEU A 63 8.13 6.46 8.10
C LEU A 63 6.83 7.27 8.09
N ALA A 64 6.84 8.45 7.44
CA ALA A 64 5.66 9.28 7.27
C ALA A 64 4.57 8.55 6.47
N HIS A 65 4.96 7.82 5.42
CA HIS A 65 4.05 6.95 4.65
C HIS A 65 3.39 5.90 5.56
N GLY A 66 4.17 5.15 6.35
CA GLY A 66 3.66 4.13 7.27
C GLY A 66 2.74 4.70 8.35
N LEU A 67 3.08 5.87 8.92
CA LEU A 67 2.23 6.60 9.86
C LEU A 67 0.89 7.00 9.21
N SER A 68 0.92 7.56 8.01
CA SER A 68 -0.27 7.94 7.26
C SER A 68 -1.11 6.74 6.86
N LEU A 69 -0.48 5.68 6.36
CA LEU A 69 -1.13 4.43 5.93
C LEU A 69 -1.92 3.79 7.08
N ALA A 70 -1.34 3.76 8.27
CA ALA A 70 -1.99 3.13 9.42
C ALA A 70 -2.99 4.06 10.13
N SER A 71 -2.72 5.37 10.23
CA SER A 71 -3.62 6.32 10.92
C SER A 71 -4.75 6.84 10.05
N GLY A 72 -4.58 6.83 8.71
CA GLY A 72 -5.48 7.50 7.76
C GLY A 72 -5.41 9.02 7.82
N ARG A 73 -4.39 9.61 8.49
CA ARG A 73 -4.23 11.04 8.69
C ARG A 73 -3.11 11.63 7.84
N PRO A 74 -3.13 12.93 7.56
CA PRO A 74 -1.98 13.61 6.99
C PRO A 74 -0.79 13.59 7.95
N VAL A 75 0.41 13.33 7.40
CA VAL A 75 1.68 13.26 8.16
C VAL A 75 2.72 14.12 7.45
N GLY A 76 3.31 15.07 8.20
CA GLY A 76 4.37 15.92 7.68
C GLY A 76 5.73 15.21 7.64
N VAL A 77 6.53 15.50 6.62
CA VAL A 77 7.97 15.17 6.60
C VAL A 77 8.77 16.42 6.29
N LEU A 78 9.56 16.88 7.25
CA LEU A 78 10.33 18.11 7.18
C LEU A 78 11.78 17.82 6.83
N THR A 79 12.27 18.42 5.74
CA THR A 79 13.68 18.35 5.35
C THR A 79 14.30 19.73 5.18
N THR A 80 15.63 19.78 5.25
CA THR A 80 16.40 20.93 4.79
C THR A 80 16.38 20.99 3.26
N SER A 81 17.14 21.93 2.65
CA SER A 81 17.21 22.13 1.20
C SER A 81 18.20 21.18 0.50
N GLY A 82 18.20 21.21 -0.82
CA GLY A 82 19.15 20.50 -1.65
C GLY A 82 18.80 19.01 -1.83
N THR A 83 19.80 18.12 -1.73
CA THR A 83 19.62 16.67 -1.95
C THR A 83 18.69 16.00 -0.95
N ALA A 84 18.53 16.57 0.25
CA ALA A 84 17.56 16.14 1.25
C ALA A 84 16.13 16.04 0.67
N VAL A 85 15.76 17.02 -0.16
CA VAL A 85 14.46 17.06 -0.84
C VAL A 85 14.34 15.90 -1.82
N GLY A 86 15.37 15.66 -2.64
CA GLY A 86 15.37 14.59 -3.64
C GLY A 86 15.22 13.19 -3.02
N ASN A 87 15.74 12.98 -1.81
CA ASN A 87 15.63 11.71 -1.09
C ASN A 87 14.19 11.35 -0.68
N LEU A 88 13.25 12.29 -0.66
CA LEU A 88 11.83 12.01 -0.41
C LEU A 88 11.12 11.36 -1.59
N LEU A 89 11.65 11.49 -2.82
CA LEU A 89 10.96 11.09 -4.04
C LEU A 89 10.47 9.62 -4.02
N PRO A 90 11.25 8.61 -3.61
CA PRO A 90 10.77 7.23 -3.57
C PRO A 90 9.53 7.04 -2.69
N ALA A 91 9.51 7.67 -1.52
CA ALA A 91 8.37 7.60 -0.60
C ALA A 91 7.12 8.32 -1.15
N LEU A 92 7.29 9.45 -1.84
CA LEU A 92 6.18 10.16 -2.47
C LEU A 92 5.63 9.39 -3.69
N MET A 93 6.51 8.72 -4.45
CA MET A 93 6.08 7.83 -5.54
C MET A 93 5.24 6.66 -5.02
N GLU A 94 5.64 6.02 -3.94
CA GLU A 94 4.81 4.98 -3.29
C GLU A 94 3.51 5.57 -2.76
N SER A 95 3.59 6.72 -2.08
CA SER A 95 2.45 7.39 -1.44
C SER A 95 1.36 7.82 -2.43
N ILE A 96 1.72 8.35 -3.61
CA ILE A 96 0.72 8.79 -4.59
C ILE A 96 -0.08 7.61 -5.17
N HIS A 97 0.56 6.46 -5.31
CA HIS A 97 -0.09 5.24 -5.79
C HIS A 97 -0.83 4.47 -4.68
N ALA A 98 -0.45 4.67 -3.42
CA ALA A 98 -1.12 4.10 -2.26
C ALA A 98 -2.25 5.00 -1.71
N GLY A 99 -2.35 6.26 -2.17
CA GLY A 99 -3.32 7.23 -1.67
C GLY A 99 -3.03 7.73 -0.25
N THR A 100 -1.78 7.65 0.22
CA THR A 100 -1.39 8.14 1.56
C THR A 100 -1.08 9.62 1.56
N ARG A 101 -1.44 10.31 2.65
CA ARG A 101 -1.42 11.76 2.78
C ARG A 101 -0.10 12.24 3.39
N VAL A 102 1.00 12.05 2.68
CA VAL A 102 2.31 12.57 3.08
C VAL A 102 2.45 14.01 2.65
N ILE A 103 2.82 14.89 3.58
CA ILE A 103 3.05 16.32 3.31
C ILE A 103 4.55 16.57 3.32
N ALA A 104 5.14 16.71 2.13
CA ALA A 104 6.55 17.10 2.00
C ALA A 104 6.71 18.58 2.35
N LEU A 105 7.37 18.87 3.47
CA LEU A 105 7.68 20.19 3.98
C LEU A 105 9.16 20.45 3.72
N THR A 106 9.49 21.09 2.61
CA THR A 106 10.88 21.28 2.20
C THR A 106 11.33 22.71 2.44
N ALA A 107 12.32 22.88 3.31
CA ALA A 107 12.88 24.21 3.52
C ALA A 107 13.78 24.62 2.35
N ASP A 108 13.69 25.87 1.93
CA ASP A 108 14.42 26.40 0.80
C ASP A 108 15.11 27.74 1.13
N ARG A 109 16.09 28.11 0.34
CA ARG A 109 16.69 29.44 0.35
C ARG A 109 15.69 30.46 -0.20
N PRO A 110 15.81 31.71 0.25
CA PRO A 110 15.00 32.78 -0.30
C PRO A 110 15.34 33.03 -1.80
N PRO A 111 14.39 33.54 -2.59
CA PRO A 111 14.54 33.66 -4.05
C PRO A 111 15.79 34.39 -4.53
N GLU A 112 16.28 35.36 -3.79
CA GLU A 112 17.50 36.13 -4.11
C GLU A 112 18.80 35.30 -4.12
N LEU A 113 18.79 34.11 -3.52
CA LEU A 113 19.92 33.19 -3.53
C LEU A 113 19.83 32.11 -4.63
N HIS A 114 18.70 32.04 -5.34
CA HIS A 114 18.54 31.10 -6.44
C HIS A 114 19.37 31.57 -7.65
N GLY A 115 20.06 30.62 -8.33
CA GLY A 115 20.91 30.93 -9.49
C GLY A 115 22.21 31.63 -9.17
N THR A 116 22.56 31.82 -7.89
CA THR A 116 23.80 32.51 -7.47
C THR A 116 24.96 31.58 -7.15
N GLY A 117 24.76 30.25 -7.17
CA GLY A 117 25.74 29.28 -6.70
C GLY A 117 25.81 29.19 -5.16
N ALA A 118 24.80 29.72 -4.47
CA ALA A 118 24.71 29.64 -3.00
C ALA A 118 24.73 28.17 -2.52
N ASN A 119 25.41 27.94 -1.39
CA ASN A 119 25.57 26.61 -0.83
C ASN A 119 24.25 25.87 -0.63
N GLN A 120 24.17 24.60 -1.06
CA GLN A 120 23.01 23.72 -0.88
C GLN A 120 21.71 24.33 -1.42
N THR A 121 21.77 25.03 -2.57
CA THR A 121 20.64 25.68 -3.25
C THR A 121 20.40 25.02 -4.59
N THR A 122 19.15 24.66 -4.85
CA THR A 122 18.69 24.12 -6.12
C THR A 122 17.25 24.60 -6.38
N ASP A 123 16.72 24.39 -7.57
CA ASP A 123 15.31 24.63 -7.83
C ASP A 123 14.49 23.47 -7.24
N GLN A 124 13.78 23.76 -6.16
CA GLN A 124 12.93 22.79 -5.43
C GLN A 124 11.47 22.87 -5.86
N ARG A 125 11.09 23.91 -6.63
CA ARG A 125 9.73 24.02 -7.16
C ARG A 125 9.49 22.86 -8.11
N ASP A 126 8.34 22.24 -7.97
CA ASP A 126 7.89 21.15 -8.82
C ASP A 126 8.88 19.96 -8.94
N VAL A 127 9.86 19.86 -8.02
CA VAL A 127 10.87 18.79 -8.04
C VAL A 127 10.27 17.38 -8.01
N PHE A 128 9.07 17.23 -7.46
CA PHE A 128 8.36 15.96 -7.41
C PHE A 128 7.39 15.76 -8.59
N GLY A 129 7.19 16.77 -9.44
CA GLY A 129 6.38 16.69 -10.66
C GLY A 129 4.99 16.10 -10.39
N THR A 130 4.64 15.07 -11.13
CA THR A 130 3.34 14.38 -11.04
C THR A 130 3.20 13.45 -9.82
N HIS A 131 4.23 13.35 -8.98
CA HIS A 131 4.20 12.48 -7.80
C HIS A 131 3.61 13.14 -6.55
N VAL A 132 3.04 14.34 -6.71
CA VAL A 132 2.26 15.04 -5.67
C VAL A 132 0.95 15.57 -6.26
N ARG A 133 -0.11 15.65 -5.44
CA ARG A 133 -1.42 16.19 -5.85
C ARG A 133 -1.45 17.71 -5.95
N HIS A 134 -0.60 18.36 -5.19
CA HIS A 134 -0.48 19.82 -5.17
C HIS A 134 0.93 20.20 -4.74
N ALA A 135 1.47 21.22 -5.37
CA ALA A 135 2.72 21.85 -4.97
C ALA A 135 2.51 23.35 -4.78
N ALA A 136 3.08 23.92 -3.73
CA ALA A 136 3.05 25.35 -3.50
C ALA A 136 4.35 25.82 -2.85
N SER A 137 4.80 27.02 -3.24
CA SER A 137 5.93 27.71 -2.60
C SER A 137 5.40 28.83 -1.71
N LEU A 138 5.90 28.91 -0.50
CA LEU A 138 5.56 29.89 0.52
C LEU A 138 6.85 30.53 1.05
N GLY A 139 6.81 31.79 1.41
CA GLY A 139 8.00 32.49 1.89
C GLY A 139 7.65 33.64 2.84
N CYS A 140 8.69 34.39 3.18
CA CYS A 140 8.62 35.52 4.09
C CYS A 140 8.15 36.84 3.41
N ASP A 141 8.10 36.86 2.06
CA ASP A 141 7.80 38.07 1.31
C ASP A 141 6.31 38.24 1.06
N ALA A 142 5.76 39.29 1.61
CA ALA A 142 4.42 39.73 1.26
C ALA A 142 4.40 40.38 -0.13
N ALA A 143 3.31 40.21 -0.88
CA ALA A 143 3.10 40.96 -2.11
C ALA A 143 3.00 42.45 -1.84
N ASP A 144 3.26 43.28 -2.86
CA ASP A 144 3.21 44.72 -2.72
C ASP A 144 1.81 45.20 -2.22
N GLY A 145 1.81 45.98 -1.18
CA GLY A 145 0.59 46.52 -0.56
C GLY A 145 -0.09 45.55 0.43
N VAL A 146 0.46 44.37 0.67
CA VAL A 146 -0.05 43.38 1.62
C VAL A 146 0.63 43.55 2.97
N ASP A 147 -0.15 43.64 4.05
CA ASP A 147 0.39 43.68 5.42
C ASP A 147 0.77 42.28 5.92
N ALA A 148 1.51 42.25 7.04
CA ALA A 148 2.00 41.00 7.62
C ALA A 148 0.88 40.04 8.01
N GLU A 149 -0.22 40.51 8.59
CA GLU A 149 -1.35 39.67 8.99
C GLU A 149 -2.08 39.10 7.76
N GLN A 150 -2.26 39.90 6.72
CA GLN A 150 -2.85 39.46 5.45
C GLN A 150 -1.96 38.41 4.78
N HIS A 151 -0.62 38.58 4.84
CA HIS A 151 0.32 37.58 4.33
C HIS A 151 0.21 36.27 5.10
N LEU A 152 0.19 36.28 6.42
CA LEU A 152 0.03 35.07 7.25
C LEU A 152 -1.35 34.40 7.01
N ARG A 153 -2.41 35.16 6.74
CA ARG A 153 -3.71 34.59 6.30
C ARG A 153 -3.57 33.85 4.97
N HIS A 154 -2.82 34.42 4.01
CA HIS A 154 -2.54 33.77 2.74
C HIS A 154 -1.75 32.46 2.93
N VAL A 155 -0.72 32.46 3.77
CA VAL A 155 0.06 31.26 4.12
C VAL A 155 -0.87 30.17 4.66
N ARG A 156 -1.71 30.47 5.65
CA ARG A 156 -2.66 29.49 6.21
C ARG A 156 -3.65 28.96 5.17
N ALA A 157 -4.16 29.84 4.28
CA ALA A 157 -5.08 29.44 3.22
C ALA A 157 -4.43 28.50 2.21
N THR A 158 -3.15 28.75 1.85
CA THR A 158 -2.39 27.87 0.94
C THR A 158 -2.13 26.50 1.55
N VAL A 159 -1.75 26.44 2.84
CA VAL A 159 -1.60 25.16 3.56
C VAL A 159 -2.90 24.38 3.57
N ARG A 160 -4.04 25.04 3.88
CA ARG A 160 -5.36 24.39 3.86
C ARG A 160 -5.72 23.84 2.47
N ARG A 161 -5.42 24.60 1.40
CA ARG A 161 -5.64 24.14 0.02
C ARG A 161 -4.82 22.90 -0.30
N ALA A 162 -3.55 22.88 0.09
CA ALA A 162 -2.71 21.70 -0.09
C ALA A 162 -3.27 20.47 0.65
N LEU A 163 -3.78 20.66 1.87
CA LEU A 163 -4.37 19.58 2.65
C LEU A 163 -5.70 19.08 2.06
N LEU A 164 -6.54 19.94 1.49
CA LEU A 164 -7.71 19.52 0.74
C LEU A 164 -7.29 18.65 -0.46
N ALA A 165 -6.24 19.06 -1.19
CA ALA A 165 -5.72 18.27 -2.30
C ALA A 165 -5.14 16.92 -1.82
N ALA A 166 -4.53 16.87 -0.62
CA ALA A 166 -4.08 15.60 -0.03
C ALA A 166 -5.25 14.65 0.29
N GLU A 167 -6.41 15.20 0.63
CA GLU A 167 -7.66 14.44 0.85
C GLU A 167 -8.38 14.08 -0.47
N GLY A 168 -7.88 14.51 -1.62
CA GLY A 168 -8.49 14.27 -2.91
C GLY A 168 -9.51 15.33 -3.34
N VAL A 169 -9.51 16.51 -2.73
CA VAL A 169 -10.39 17.61 -3.12
C VAL A 169 -9.55 18.68 -3.83
N VAL A 170 -9.69 18.78 -5.15
CA VAL A 170 -8.96 19.75 -5.98
C VAL A 170 -9.89 20.82 -6.51
N ALA A 171 -9.40 22.07 -6.55
CA ALA A 171 -10.11 23.15 -7.19
C ALA A 171 -9.84 23.10 -8.69
N GLU A 172 -10.85 22.87 -9.50
CA GLU A 172 -10.77 23.07 -10.95
C GLU A 172 -11.07 24.54 -11.26
N THR A 173 -10.13 25.20 -11.87
CA THR A 173 -10.40 26.46 -12.59
C THR A 173 -11.00 26.08 -13.94
N GLY A 174 -12.19 26.58 -14.23
CA GLY A 174 -12.79 26.43 -15.57
C GLY A 174 -11.83 26.88 -16.66
N PRO A 175 -12.07 26.51 -17.93
CA PRO A 175 -11.22 26.89 -19.04
C PRO A 175 -11.00 28.43 -19.02
N ASP A 176 -9.77 28.80 -19.33
CA ASP A 176 -9.21 30.15 -19.18
C ASP A 176 -9.89 31.13 -20.17
N ASP A 177 -11.14 31.52 -19.91
CA ASP A 177 -11.90 32.50 -20.67
C ASP A 177 -11.60 33.95 -20.21
N GLY A 178 -10.46 34.14 -19.48
CA GLY A 178 -9.96 35.48 -19.11
C GLY A 178 -10.72 36.18 -17.99
N GLY A 179 -11.62 35.50 -17.29
CA GLY A 179 -12.34 36.00 -16.11
C GLY A 179 -12.29 35.07 -14.92
N PRO A 180 -12.53 35.54 -13.67
CA PRO A 180 -12.66 34.66 -12.54
C PRO A 180 -13.94 33.82 -12.68
N GLY A 181 -13.80 32.65 -13.33
CA GLY A 181 -14.86 31.65 -13.40
C GLY A 181 -15.14 31.02 -12.01
N PRO A 182 -16.31 30.40 -11.82
CA PRO A 182 -16.62 29.71 -10.60
C PRO A 182 -15.60 28.60 -10.38
N VAL A 183 -14.96 28.56 -9.19
CA VAL A 183 -14.09 27.46 -8.77
C VAL A 183 -15.00 26.28 -8.45
N THR A 184 -14.97 25.25 -9.29
CA THR A 184 -15.61 23.97 -9.00
C THR A 184 -14.64 23.09 -8.24
N MET A 185 -15.15 22.39 -7.22
CA MET A 185 -14.37 21.39 -6.49
C MET A 185 -14.57 20.04 -7.17
N ALA A 186 -13.49 19.44 -7.64
CA ALA A 186 -13.50 18.10 -8.24
C ALA A 186 -12.92 17.08 -7.28
N GLU A 187 -13.42 15.87 -7.35
CA GLU A 187 -12.86 14.72 -6.63
C GLU A 187 -11.67 14.15 -7.41
N ALA A 188 -10.58 13.92 -6.70
CA ALA A 188 -9.38 13.29 -7.20
C ALA A 188 -8.91 12.22 -6.18
N PRO A 189 -8.05 11.27 -6.56
CA PRO A 189 -7.51 10.35 -5.58
C PRO A 189 -6.72 11.11 -4.50
N ALA A 190 -6.87 10.72 -3.23
CA ALA A 190 -6.02 11.20 -2.15
C ALA A 190 -4.54 10.93 -2.45
N GLY A 191 -3.63 11.69 -1.85
CA GLY A 191 -2.21 11.48 -2.09
C GLY A 191 -1.31 12.55 -1.45
N PRO A 192 0.01 12.46 -1.67
CA PRO A 192 0.96 13.39 -1.09
C PRO A 192 0.88 14.79 -1.71
N VAL A 193 1.35 15.78 -0.96
CA VAL A 193 1.46 17.18 -1.39
C VAL A 193 2.83 17.76 -1.02
N HIS A 194 3.22 18.85 -1.69
CA HIS A 194 4.49 19.51 -1.49
C HIS A 194 4.30 20.98 -1.10
N LEU A 195 4.89 21.38 0.02
CA LEU A 195 5.00 22.77 0.47
C LEU A 195 6.49 23.14 0.53
N ASN A 196 6.96 23.93 -0.42
CA ASN A 196 8.32 24.46 -0.46
C ASN A 196 8.37 25.78 0.31
N LEU A 197 9.22 25.87 1.36
CA LEU A 197 9.19 26.93 2.35
C LEU A 197 10.48 27.74 2.30
N HIS A 198 10.41 28.98 1.78
CA HIS A 198 11.55 29.88 1.68
C HIS A 198 11.76 30.62 3.02
N PHE A 199 12.82 30.28 3.73
CA PHE A 199 13.17 30.92 5.00
C PHE A 199 14.40 31.82 4.87
N ARG A 200 14.36 33.00 5.47
CA ARG A 200 15.45 33.97 5.61
C ARG A 200 16.04 33.96 7.01
N ASP A 201 17.28 34.39 7.13
CA ASP A 201 17.88 34.66 8.43
C ASP A 201 17.15 35.84 9.13
N PRO A 202 17.00 35.76 10.48
CA PRO A 202 17.47 34.71 11.35
C PRO A 202 16.62 33.44 11.28
N LEU A 203 17.28 32.26 11.33
CA LEU A 203 16.62 30.93 11.26
C LEU A 203 16.32 30.35 12.64
N VAL A 204 16.82 30.99 13.68
CA VAL A 204 16.66 30.54 15.08
C VAL A 204 15.89 31.59 15.86
N PRO A 205 15.11 31.19 16.86
CA PRO A 205 14.42 32.14 17.73
C PRO A 205 15.42 33.00 18.49
N SER A 206 15.05 34.25 18.80
CA SER A 206 15.77 35.08 19.76
C SER A 206 15.77 34.42 21.14
N PRO A 207 16.68 34.84 22.06
CA PRO A 207 16.68 34.31 23.44
C PRO A 207 15.34 34.45 24.15
N GLU A 208 14.62 35.54 23.90
CA GLU A 208 13.31 35.83 24.45
C GLU A 208 12.22 34.90 23.90
N GLU A 209 12.19 34.71 22.59
CA GLU A 209 11.31 33.75 21.91
C GLU A 209 11.61 32.31 22.32
N ALA A 210 12.91 31.95 22.43
CA ALA A 210 13.30 30.60 22.87
C ALA A 210 12.83 30.34 24.30
N ALA A 211 12.93 31.32 25.20
CA ALA A 211 12.42 31.21 26.56
C ALA A 211 10.90 31.07 26.61
N ALA A 212 10.18 31.83 25.76
CA ALA A 212 8.71 31.71 25.62
C ALA A 212 8.28 30.37 25.08
N MET A 213 9.00 29.85 24.08
CA MET A 213 8.77 28.50 23.51
C MET A 213 9.16 27.39 24.49
N GLY A 214 10.12 27.65 25.41
CA GLY A 214 10.53 26.74 26.48
C GLY A 214 9.52 26.66 27.63
N ALA A 215 8.78 27.74 27.90
CA ALA A 215 7.68 27.72 28.85
C ALA A 215 6.57 26.78 28.38
N ALA A 216 5.91 26.06 29.30
CA ALA A 216 4.81 25.18 28.94
C ALA A 216 3.73 25.98 28.21
N ALA A 217 3.58 25.74 26.92
CA ALA A 217 2.51 26.35 26.15
C ALA A 217 1.17 25.80 26.64
N ALA A 218 0.20 26.70 26.86
CA ALA A 218 -1.18 26.23 27.03
C ALA A 218 -1.62 25.49 25.76
N PRO A 219 -2.40 24.38 25.88
CA PRO A 219 -2.90 23.67 24.71
C PRO A 219 -3.57 24.65 23.74
N HIS A 220 -3.16 24.58 22.48
CA HIS A 220 -3.86 25.28 21.41
C HIS A 220 -5.29 24.75 21.37
N THR A 221 -6.28 25.64 21.44
CA THR A 221 -7.66 25.22 21.17
C THR A 221 -7.81 25.16 19.66
N PRO A 222 -7.85 23.96 19.06
CA PRO A 222 -7.99 23.86 17.59
C PRO A 222 -9.28 24.58 17.21
N ALA A 223 -9.22 25.35 16.11
CA ALA A 223 -10.44 25.82 15.48
C ALA A 223 -11.33 24.58 15.25
N PRO A 224 -12.66 24.66 15.47
CA PRO A 224 -13.53 23.52 15.27
C PRO A 224 -13.18 22.94 13.90
N ALA A 225 -12.73 21.68 13.89
CA ALA A 225 -12.40 21.00 12.65
C ALA A 225 -13.62 21.21 11.76
N VAL A 226 -13.43 21.88 10.63
CA VAL A 226 -14.41 21.83 9.56
C VAL A 226 -14.48 20.36 9.26
N ALA A 227 -15.51 19.70 9.82
CA ALA A 227 -15.78 18.32 9.46
C ALA A 227 -15.79 18.33 7.95
N PRO A 228 -14.98 17.49 7.29
CA PRO A 228 -15.07 17.40 5.84
C PRO A 228 -16.54 17.12 5.56
N THR A 229 -17.21 18.10 4.95
CA THR A 229 -18.56 17.95 4.43
C THR A 229 -18.42 16.93 3.31
N GLY A 230 -18.71 15.66 3.62
CA GLY A 230 -18.37 14.54 2.80
C GLY A 230 -17.04 13.90 3.23
N ALA A 231 -16.99 13.32 4.42
CA ALA A 231 -16.01 12.27 4.67
C ALA A 231 -16.31 11.17 3.67
N SER A 232 -15.52 11.16 2.58
CA SER A 232 -15.60 10.13 1.57
C SER A 232 -15.62 8.75 2.26
N PRO A 233 -16.53 7.84 1.87
CA PRO A 233 -16.51 6.46 2.35
C PRO A 233 -15.14 5.79 2.24
N ALA A 234 -14.26 6.22 1.31
CA ALA A 234 -12.93 5.68 1.15
C ALA A 234 -11.93 6.20 2.19
N ALA A 235 -12.04 7.43 2.68
CA ALA A 235 -11.27 7.88 3.84
C ALA A 235 -11.65 7.09 5.10
N ALA A 236 -12.89 6.65 5.17
CA ALA A 236 -13.39 5.72 6.19
C ALA A 236 -13.01 4.25 5.88
N ALA A 237 -12.79 3.88 4.64
CA ALA A 237 -12.38 2.53 4.22
C ALA A 237 -10.88 2.27 4.42
N SER A 238 -10.04 3.30 4.41
CA SER A 238 -8.60 3.18 4.74
C SER A 238 -8.36 2.98 6.25
N ALA A 239 -9.26 3.45 7.12
CA ALA A 239 -9.19 3.12 8.53
C ALA A 239 -9.84 1.74 8.74
N TYR A 240 -9.06 0.73 9.14
CA TYR A 240 -9.57 -0.59 9.52
C TYR A 240 -10.77 -0.45 10.46
N ARG A 241 -11.96 -0.79 9.96
CA ARG A 241 -13.16 -0.96 10.78
C ARG A 241 -13.36 -2.45 11.05
N ALA A 242 -13.73 -2.80 12.27
CA ALA A 242 -14.10 -4.17 12.60
C ALA A 242 -15.20 -4.67 11.63
N PRO A 243 -15.13 -5.92 11.16
CA PRO A 243 -16.07 -6.45 10.15
C PRO A 243 -17.55 -6.23 10.48
N GLY A 244 -17.93 -6.28 11.74
CA GLY A 244 -19.31 -6.02 12.20
C GLY A 244 -19.80 -4.58 11.97
N ALA A 245 -18.89 -3.59 11.97
CA ALA A 245 -19.25 -2.19 11.70
C ALA A 245 -19.43 -1.91 10.20
N VAL A 246 -18.82 -2.74 9.34
CA VAL A 246 -18.95 -2.64 7.88
C VAL A 246 -20.26 -3.27 7.41
N LEU A 247 -20.69 -4.38 8.02
CA LEU A 247 -21.96 -5.03 7.70
C LEU A 247 -23.17 -4.12 7.96
N SER A 248 -23.12 -3.25 8.98
CA SER A 248 -24.19 -2.29 9.28
C SER A 248 -24.24 -1.09 8.31
N GLY A 249 -23.22 -0.91 7.47
CA GLY A 249 -23.14 0.18 6.49
C GLY A 249 -23.34 -0.26 5.04
N LEU A 250 -23.56 -1.55 4.78
CA LEU A 250 -23.92 -2.01 3.43
C LEU A 250 -25.37 -1.62 3.14
N PRO A 251 -25.68 -1.21 1.89
CA PRO A 251 -27.05 -1.04 1.46
C PRO A 251 -27.81 -2.38 1.58
N GLU A 252 -29.10 -2.32 1.85
CA GLU A 252 -29.96 -3.49 1.87
C GLU A 252 -30.16 -4.00 0.44
N LEU A 253 -29.32 -4.98 0.05
CA LEU A 253 -29.40 -5.57 -1.29
C LEU A 253 -30.61 -6.49 -1.40
N ASP A 254 -31.48 -6.25 -2.38
CA ASP A 254 -32.61 -7.14 -2.69
C ASP A 254 -32.12 -8.41 -3.42
N VAL A 255 -31.44 -9.27 -2.67
CA VAL A 255 -30.77 -10.47 -3.18
C VAL A 255 -31.75 -11.41 -3.88
N ALA A 256 -33.04 -11.43 -3.45
CA ALA A 256 -34.06 -12.32 -4.01
C ALA A 256 -34.38 -12.03 -5.50
N ARG A 257 -34.06 -10.82 -5.98
CA ARG A 257 -34.28 -10.42 -7.37
C ARG A 257 -33.07 -10.60 -8.27
N LEU A 258 -31.94 -11.01 -7.73
CA LEU A 258 -30.72 -11.17 -8.49
C LEU A 258 -30.68 -12.52 -9.20
N ASP A 259 -30.18 -12.53 -10.43
CA ASP A 259 -29.91 -13.75 -11.19
C ASP A 259 -28.85 -14.60 -10.47
N GLN A 260 -28.99 -15.93 -10.59
CA GLN A 260 -27.97 -16.87 -10.12
C GLN A 260 -26.80 -16.92 -11.11
N ARG A 261 -25.57 -16.75 -10.59
CA ARG A 261 -24.34 -16.68 -11.43
C ARG A 261 -23.17 -17.39 -10.78
N ARG A 262 -22.21 -17.80 -11.59
CA ARG A 262 -20.90 -18.33 -11.16
C ARG A 262 -19.87 -17.20 -11.07
N THR A 263 -20.14 -16.30 -10.16
CA THR A 263 -19.30 -15.14 -9.87
C THR A 263 -18.31 -15.45 -8.76
N VAL A 264 -17.11 -14.88 -8.84
CA VAL A 264 -16.15 -14.81 -7.74
C VAL A 264 -15.84 -13.35 -7.41
N VAL A 265 -15.65 -13.06 -6.13
CA VAL A 265 -15.16 -11.76 -5.68
C VAL A 265 -13.64 -11.85 -5.54
N LEU A 266 -12.92 -10.95 -6.18
CA LEU A 266 -11.48 -10.83 -6.12
C LEU A 266 -11.13 -9.59 -5.30
N ALA A 267 -10.60 -9.79 -4.10
CA ALA A 267 -10.17 -8.72 -3.22
C ALA A 267 -8.65 -8.58 -3.26
N CYS A 268 -8.18 -7.50 -3.86
CA CYS A 268 -6.77 -7.17 -4.02
C CYS A 268 -6.32 -6.09 -3.01
N HIS A 269 -5.08 -5.61 -3.13
CA HIS A 269 -4.55 -4.58 -2.23
C HIS A 269 -5.48 -3.38 -2.11
N GLY A 270 -5.78 -2.97 -0.88
CA GLY A 270 -6.66 -1.83 -0.60
C GLY A 270 -8.17 -2.12 -0.72
N ALA A 271 -8.59 -3.36 -0.99
CA ALA A 271 -10.01 -3.73 -1.09
C ALA A 271 -10.81 -3.44 0.18
N GLY A 272 -10.20 -3.63 1.35
CA GLY A 272 -10.85 -3.44 2.63
C GLY A 272 -11.92 -4.49 2.96
N PRO A 273 -12.54 -4.39 4.14
CA PRO A 273 -13.54 -5.35 4.61
C PRO A 273 -14.87 -5.28 3.82
N VAL A 274 -15.10 -4.25 3.02
CA VAL A 274 -16.29 -4.13 2.17
C VAL A 274 -16.38 -5.27 1.15
N ALA A 275 -15.25 -5.71 0.60
CA ALA A 275 -15.21 -6.84 -0.33
C ALA A 275 -15.67 -8.16 0.34
N ALA A 276 -15.25 -8.38 1.59
CA ALA A 276 -15.66 -9.53 2.38
C ALA A 276 -17.16 -9.50 2.70
N ALA A 277 -17.67 -8.33 3.09
CA ALA A 277 -19.09 -8.13 3.39
C ALA A 277 -19.97 -8.31 2.14
N PHE A 278 -19.54 -7.78 1.00
CA PHE A 278 -20.20 -7.96 -0.29
C PHE A 278 -20.25 -9.44 -0.72
N ALA A 279 -19.13 -10.15 -0.64
CA ALA A 279 -19.08 -11.58 -0.95
C ALA A 279 -20.00 -12.39 -0.04
N LEU A 280 -20.07 -12.06 1.25
CA LEU A 280 -20.90 -12.73 2.23
C LEU A 280 -22.39 -12.53 1.93
N SER A 281 -22.83 -11.29 1.65
CA SER A 281 -24.24 -10.96 1.39
C SER A 281 -24.79 -11.65 0.14
N LEU A 282 -23.95 -11.90 -0.88
CA LEU A 282 -24.36 -12.54 -2.14
C LEU A 282 -24.05 -14.03 -2.21
N GLY A 283 -23.47 -14.63 -1.16
CA GLY A 283 -23.09 -16.05 -1.16
C GLY A 283 -22.03 -16.39 -2.20
N LEU A 284 -21.04 -15.51 -2.42
CA LEU A 284 -20.00 -15.65 -3.43
C LEU A 284 -18.65 -16.09 -2.83
N PRO A 285 -17.85 -16.92 -3.54
CA PRO A 285 -16.47 -17.20 -3.17
C PRO A 285 -15.61 -15.93 -3.20
N LEU A 286 -14.75 -15.77 -2.21
CA LEU A 286 -13.86 -14.63 -2.06
C LEU A 286 -12.39 -15.05 -2.24
N LEU A 287 -11.77 -14.60 -3.31
CA LEU A 287 -10.35 -14.78 -3.61
C LEU A 287 -9.62 -13.52 -3.12
N ALA A 288 -8.93 -13.61 -1.98
CA ALA A 288 -8.41 -12.42 -1.31
C ALA A 288 -6.90 -12.45 -1.19
N GLU A 289 -6.21 -11.43 -1.74
CA GLU A 289 -4.77 -11.21 -1.52
C GLU A 289 -4.49 -10.91 -0.04
N PRO A 290 -3.27 -11.18 0.48
CA PRO A 290 -2.95 -10.94 1.89
C PRO A 290 -3.19 -9.51 2.36
N SER A 291 -2.81 -8.51 1.55
CA SER A 291 -2.94 -7.09 1.88
C SER A 291 -4.31 -6.47 1.53
N SER A 292 -5.27 -7.30 1.14
CA SER A 292 -6.65 -6.85 0.88
C SER A 292 -7.42 -6.49 2.14
N ASN A 293 -7.02 -7.03 3.31
CA ASN A 293 -7.78 -6.99 4.56
C ASN A 293 -9.22 -7.55 4.46
N ALA A 294 -9.51 -8.34 3.41
CA ALA A 294 -10.77 -9.06 3.21
C ALA A 294 -10.66 -10.57 3.49
N ARG A 295 -9.44 -11.09 3.69
CA ARG A 295 -9.15 -12.53 3.81
C ARG A 295 -9.75 -13.19 5.07
N PHE A 296 -10.21 -12.39 6.03
CA PHE A 296 -10.82 -12.84 7.28
C PHE A 296 -12.32 -13.12 7.17
N SER A 297 -12.79 -13.60 6.03
CA SER A 297 -14.20 -13.92 5.75
C SER A 297 -14.43 -15.41 5.71
N ALA A 298 -15.63 -15.83 6.13
CA ALA A 298 -16.08 -17.22 5.98
C ALA A 298 -16.13 -17.69 4.51
N ASN A 299 -16.27 -16.73 3.56
CA ASN A 299 -16.28 -17.00 2.14
C ASN A 299 -14.89 -17.01 1.49
N ALA A 300 -13.82 -16.71 2.28
CA ALA A 300 -12.47 -16.67 1.76
C ALA A 300 -11.96 -18.06 1.36
N ILE A 301 -11.39 -18.14 0.17
CA ILE A 301 -10.82 -19.35 -0.42
C ILE A 301 -9.31 -19.32 -0.22
N ALA A 302 -8.82 -20.13 0.71
CA ALA A 302 -7.38 -20.30 0.92
C ALA A 302 -6.74 -21.03 -0.28
N ALA A 303 -5.43 -20.80 -0.49
CA ALA A 303 -4.66 -21.40 -1.58
C ALA A 303 -5.28 -21.20 -2.98
N TYR A 304 -6.13 -20.16 -3.16
CA TYR A 304 -6.80 -19.87 -4.42
C TYR A 304 -5.84 -19.74 -5.62
N PRO A 305 -4.59 -19.22 -5.48
CA PRO A 305 -3.68 -19.17 -6.62
C PRO A 305 -3.34 -20.55 -7.19
N LEU A 306 -3.28 -21.58 -6.32
CA LEU A 306 -3.04 -22.97 -6.73
C LEU A 306 -4.29 -23.63 -7.34
N LEU A 307 -5.49 -23.21 -6.90
CA LEU A 307 -6.75 -23.66 -7.50
C LEU A 307 -7.00 -23.03 -8.88
N LEU A 308 -6.59 -21.78 -9.08
CA LEU A 308 -6.72 -21.10 -10.37
C LEU A 308 -5.73 -21.61 -11.43
N GLY A 309 -4.55 -22.11 -11.02
CA GLY A 309 -3.48 -22.47 -11.93
C GLY A 309 -2.83 -21.26 -12.63
N ALA A 310 -1.81 -21.51 -13.44
CA ALA A 310 -1.00 -20.44 -14.04
C ALA A 310 -1.77 -19.60 -15.08
N ALA A 311 -2.70 -20.21 -15.82
CA ALA A 311 -3.50 -19.55 -16.86
C ALA A 311 -4.88 -19.06 -16.36
N GLY A 312 -5.04 -18.86 -15.06
CA GLY A 312 -6.27 -18.30 -14.49
C GLY A 312 -7.51 -19.20 -14.72
N GLY A 313 -7.32 -20.50 -14.66
CA GLY A 313 -8.37 -21.51 -14.79
C GLY A 313 -8.53 -22.15 -16.17
N ARG A 314 -7.62 -21.88 -17.10
CA ARG A 314 -7.67 -22.47 -18.47
C ARG A 314 -6.68 -23.60 -18.72
N ASP A 315 -5.74 -23.83 -17.81
CA ASP A 315 -4.75 -24.88 -17.93
C ASP A 315 -5.22 -26.19 -17.29
N ALA A 316 -4.58 -27.31 -17.70
CA ALA A 316 -4.86 -28.63 -17.16
C ALA A 316 -4.49 -28.74 -15.66
N ASP A 317 -3.71 -27.77 -15.17
CA ASP A 317 -3.25 -27.68 -13.79
C ASP A 317 -4.20 -26.90 -12.87
N ALA A 318 -5.28 -26.32 -13.43
CA ALA A 318 -6.31 -25.63 -12.67
C ALA A 318 -7.39 -26.58 -12.15
N HIS A 319 -7.97 -26.22 -11.01
CA HIS A 319 -9.15 -26.92 -10.51
C HIS A 319 -10.35 -26.69 -11.46
N PRO A 320 -11.18 -27.70 -11.76
CA PRO A 320 -12.30 -27.56 -12.71
C PRO A 320 -13.29 -26.41 -12.40
N LEU A 321 -13.42 -26.01 -11.15
CA LEU A 321 -14.23 -24.83 -10.76
C LEU A 321 -13.72 -23.54 -11.40
N ALA A 322 -12.42 -23.39 -11.56
CA ALA A 322 -11.83 -22.17 -12.11
C ALA A 322 -12.23 -21.93 -13.57
N ALA A 323 -12.36 -23.00 -14.38
CA ALA A 323 -12.86 -22.91 -15.75
C ALA A 323 -14.32 -22.46 -15.84
N ARG A 324 -15.10 -22.67 -14.78
CA ARG A 324 -16.54 -22.36 -14.72
C ARG A 324 -16.84 -20.93 -14.28
N ILE A 325 -15.85 -20.12 -13.92
CA ILE A 325 -16.04 -18.72 -13.54
C ILE A 325 -16.58 -17.95 -14.76
N GLU A 326 -17.72 -17.27 -14.57
CA GLU A 326 -18.38 -16.44 -15.59
C GLU A 326 -18.13 -14.95 -15.36
N ARG A 327 -18.04 -14.54 -14.08
CA ARG A 327 -17.88 -13.15 -13.69
C ARG A 327 -16.87 -12.98 -12.57
N VAL A 328 -16.15 -11.86 -12.60
CA VAL A 328 -15.27 -11.42 -11.52
C VAL A 328 -15.69 -10.03 -11.08
N VAL A 329 -15.93 -9.86 -9.80
CA VAL A 329 -16.06 -8.56 -9.16
C VAL A 329 -14.75 -8.24 -8.47
N LEU A 330 -14.07 -7.20 -8.93
CA LEU A 330 -12.77 -6.77 -8.43
C LEU A 330 -12.93 -5.63 -7.42
N PHE A 331 -12.33 -5.79 -6.24
CA PHE A 331 -12.11 -4.75 -5.25
C PHE A 331 -10.60 -4.52 -5.09
N GLY A 332 -10.20 -3.25 -5.05
CA GLY A 332 -8.80 -2.88 -4.87
C GLY A 332 -7.92 -3.16 -6.08
N ARG A 333 -6.61 -3.05 -5.89
CA ARG A 333 -5.60 -3.08 -6.96
C ARG A 333 -4.95 -4.46 -7.12
N PRO A 334 -5.10 -5.16 -8.26
CA PRO A 334 -4.50 -6.47 -8.53
C PRO A 334 -3.02 -6.31 -8.92
N THR A 335 -2.10 -6.49 -7.98
CA THR A 335 -0.66 -6.27 -8.22
C THR A 335 0.21 -7.48 -7.86
N LEU A 336 -0.37 -8.57 -7.35
CA LEU A 336 0.44 -9.58 -6.68
C LEU A 336 0.85 -10.74 -7.58
N THR A 337 -0.10 -11.42 -8.23
CA THR A 337 0.18 -12.67 -8.94
C THR A 337 -0.19 -12.62 -10.42
N ARG A 338 0.58 -13.37 -11.25
CA ARG A 338 0.27 -13.56 -12.68
C ARG A 338 -1.02 -14.33 -12.88
N THR A 339 -1.35 -15.25 -11.98
CA THR A 339 -2.60 -16.04 -11.98
C THR A 339 -3.83 -15.15 -11.92
N VAL A 340 -3.84 -14.15 -11.05
CA VAL A 340 -4.93 -13.16 -10.96
C VAL A 340 -5.04 -12.35 -12.24
N ASN A 341 -3.92 -11.88 -12.78
CA ASN A 341 -3.91 -11.13 -14.03
C ASN A 341 -4.38 -11.99 -15.22
N ALA A 342 -4.02 -13.28 -15.24
CA ALA A 342 -4.49 -14.22 -16.26
C ALA A 342 -6.01 -14.44 -16.17
N LEU A 343 -6.58 -14.55 -14.95
CA LEU A 343 -8.04 -14.63 -14.76
C LEU A 343 -8.74 -13.38 -15.30
N LEU A 344 -8.25 -12.19 -14.94
CA LEU A 344 -8.81 -10.90 -15.41
C LEU A 344 -8.66 -10.70 -16.93
N ALA A 345 -7.66 -11.32 -17.55
CA ALA A 345 -7.44 -11.26 -19.00
C ALA A 345 -8.32 -12.23 -19.80
N ARG A 346 -9.05 -13.13 -19.18
CA ARG A 346 -9.91 -14.13 -19.85
C ARG A 346 -11.04 -13.45 -20.63
N PRO A 347 -11.17 -13.68 -21.95
CA PRO A 347 -12.21 -13.03 -22.78
C PRO A 347 -13.62 -13.56 -22.52
N ASP A 348 -13.75 -14.76 -21.93
CA ASP A 348 -14.99 -15.43 -21.59
C ASP A 348 -15.48 -15.05 -20.16
N VAL A 349 -14.75 -14.24 -19.43
CA VAL A 349 -15.10 -13.78 -18.09
C VAL A 349 -15.43 -12.29 -18.13
N ALA A 350 -16.64 -11.94 -17.73
CA ALA A 350 -17.03 -10.54 -17.55
C ALA A 350 -16.43 -10.00 -16.22
N THR A 351 -15.90 -8.78 -16.24
CA THR A 351 -15.22 -8.20 -15.10
C THR A 351 -15.75 -6.80 -14.76
N ALA A 352 -16.05 -6.55 -13.49
CA ALA A 352 -16.41 -5.22 -12.98
C ALA A 352 -15.48 -4.84 -11.82
N LEU A 353 -15.12 -3.57 -11.75
CA LEU A 353 -14.30 -2.99 -10.69
C LEU A 353 -15.15 -2.07 -9.81
N HIS A 354 -15.16 -2.31 -8.51
CA HIS A 354 -15.71 -1.35 -7.54
C HIS A 354 -14.83 -0.11 -7.46
N ALA A 355 -15.32 1.00 -7.97
CA ALA A 355 -14.62 2.28 -8.05
C ALA A 355 -15.54 3.42 -7.60
N PRO A 356 -15.89 3.51 -6.29
CA PRO A 356 -16.77 4.56 -5.75
C PRO A 356 -16.11 5.95 -5.81
N GLU A 357 -14.79 5.99 -5.98
CA GLU A 357 -13.97 7.20 -6.07
C GLU A 357 -12.88 7.01 -7.12
N PRO A 358 -12.31 8.11 -7.64
CA PRO A 358 -11.18 8.04 -8.55
C PRO A 358 -10.00 7.28 -7.92
N ALA A 359 -9.52 6.24 -8.57
CA ALA A 359 -8.37 5.46 -8.10
C ALA A 359 -7.07 5.93 -8.77
N PRO A 360 -5.96 6.13 -8.02
CA PRO A 360 -4.72 6.69 -8.58
C PRO A 360 -4.04 5.78 -9.61
N TRP A 361 -4.46 4.53 -9.71
CA TRP A 361 -3.87 3.49 -10.56
C TRP A 361 -4.81 3.03 -11.69
N PHE A 362 -6.03 3.56 -11.76
CA PHE A 362 -7.04 3.16 -12.72
C PHE A 362 -7.44 4.33 -13.63
N GLU A 363 -7.32 4.13 -14.93
CA GLU A 363 -7.78 5.05 -15.94
C GLU A 363 -8.84 4.33 -16.80
N PRO A 364 -10.07 4.84 -16.87
CA PRO A 364 -11.12 4.24 -17.70
C PRO A 364 -10.67 4.04 -19.15
N GLY A 365 -10.98 2.87 -19.71
CA GLY A 365 -10.59 2.50 -21.07
C GLY A 365 -9.17 1.94 -21.23
N ARG A 366 -8.32 1.99 -20.21
CA ARG A 366 -6.99 1.35 -20.22
C ARG A 366 -7.03 -0.10 -19.75
N ARG A 367 -8.07 -0.50 -19.06
CA ARG A 367 -8.29 -1.85 -18.55
C ARG A 367 -9.63 -2.37 -19.05
N ARG A 368 -9.84 -3.69 -18.95
CA ARG A 368 -11.06 -4.36 -19.43
C ARG A 368 -12.21 -4.31 -18.45
N GLU A 369 -11.91 -4.10 -17.16
CA GLU A 369 -12.91 -4.07 -16.11
C GLU A 369 -13.83 -2.86 -16.29
N THR A 370 -15.14 -3.07 -16.19
CA THR A 370 -16.12 -2.00 -16.17
C THR A 370 -16.11 -1.36 -14.77
N PRO A 371 -15.80 -0.06 -14.63
CA PRO A 371 -15.90 0.62 -13.35
C PRO A 371 -17.37 0.74 -12.92
N VAL A 372 -17.64 0.47 -11.66
CA VAL A 372 -18.97 0.54 -11.04
C VAL A 372 -18.84 1.28 -9.71
N GLU A 373 -19.61 2.32 -9.53
CA GLU A 373 -19.50 3.21 -8.37
C GLU A 373 -20.27 2.70 -7.16
N THR A 374 -21.47 2.14 -7.36
CA THR A 374 -22.37 1.73 -6.29
C THR A 374 -22.33 0.22 -6.04
N LEU A 375 -22.56 -0.20 -4.79
CA LEU A 375 -22.65 -1.62 -4.44
C LEU A 375 -23.91 -2.28 -4.99
N GLU A 376 -25.00 -1.54 -5.20
CA GLU A 376 -26.23 -2.00 -5.80
C GLU A 376 -26.04 -2.40 -7.27
N GLU A 377 -25.43 -1.53 -8.08
CA GLU A 377 -25.10 -1.82 -9.48
C GLU A 377 -24.11 -2.98 -9.58
N LEU A 378 -23.11 -3.00 -8.67
CA LEU A 378 -22.14 -4.08 -8.59
C LEU A 378 -22.80 -5.42 -8.24
N ALA A 379 -23.80 -5.42 -7.34
CA ALA A 379 -24.60 -6.61 -7.01
C ALA A 379 -25.46 -7.06 -8.19
N ALA A 380 -26.06 -6.13 -8.93
CA ALA A 380 -26.79 -6.46 -10.16
C ALA A 380 -25.88 -7.09 -11.23
N PHE A 381 -24.63 -6.60 -11.36
CA PHE A 381 -23.61 -7.23 -12.20
C PHE A 381 -23.22 -8.63 -11.67
N ALA A 382 -22.92 -8.74 -10.37
CA ALA A 382 -22.44 -9.99 -9.78
C ALA A 382 -23.45 -11.12 -9.82
N GLY A 383 -24.71 -10.80 -9.56
CA GLY A 383 -25.75 -11.77 -9.27
C GLY A 383 -25.56 -12.43 -7.90
N GLN A 384 -26.49 -13.32 -7.57
CA GLN A 384 -26.37 -14.21 -6.40
C GLN A 384 -25.59 -15.47 -6.80
N GLY A 385 -24.85 -16.06 -5.88
CA GLY A 385 -24.17 -17.33 -6.10
C GLY A 385 -25.13 -18.46 -6.50
N GLU A 386 -24.83 -19.16 -7.61
CA GLU A 386 -25.56 -20.38 -8.01
C GLU A 386 -25.58 -21.37 -6.82
N PRO A 387 -26.69 -22.08 -6.57
CA PRO A 387 -26.76 -23.07 -5.50
C PRO A 387 -25.59 -24.07 -5.55
N GLY A 388 -24.88 -24.20 -4.44
CA GLY A 388 -23.71 -25.06 -4.32
C GLY A 388 -22.40 -24.46 -4.85
N TRP A 389 -22.42 -23.29 -5.51
CA TRP A 389 -21.20 -22.67 -6.05
C TRP A 389 -20.18 -22.32 -4.96
N LEU A 390 -20.59 -21.58 -3.92
CA LEU A 390 -19.74 -21.27 -2.78
C LEU A 390 -19.28 -22.54 -2.04
N ALA A 391 -20.20 -23.48 -1.78
CA ALA A 391 -19.88 -24.71 -1.07
C ALA A 391 -18.82 -25.55 -1.82
N ALA A 392 -18.88 -25.61 -3.16
CA ALA A 392 -17.89 -26.30 -3.98
C ALA A 392 -16.51 -25.67 -3.84
N TRP A 393 -16.40 -24.34 -3.87
CA TRP A 393 -15.15 -23.62 -3.66
C TRP A 393 -14.61 -23.78 -2.25
N GLN A 394 -15.47 -23.72 -1.23
CA GLN A 394 -15.08 -23.97 0.17
C GLN A 394 -14.55 -25.39 0.37
N HIS A 395 -15.20 -26.40 -0.25
CA HIS A 395 -14.72 -27.78 -0.20
C HIS A 395 -13.34 -27.93 -0.89
N ALA A 396 -13.17 -27.36 -2.08
CA ALA A 396 -11.86 -27.36 -2.75
C ALA A 396 -10.80 -26.64 -1.93
N SER A 397 -11.13 -25.49 -1.32
CA SER A 397 -10.24 -24.73 -0.43
C SER A 397 -9.79 -25.54 0.79
N MET A 398 -10.70 -26.23 1.47
CA MET A 398 -10.35 -27.05 2.64
C MET A 398 -9.38 -28.17 2.27
N ARG A 399 -9.61 -28.87 1.16
CA ARG A 399 -8.72 -29.94 0.68
C ARG A 399 -7.35 -29.40 0.25
N ALA A 400 -7.34 -28.28 -0.49
CA ALA A 400 -6.12 -27.63 -0.92
C ALA A 400 -5.29 -27.15 0.28
N GLN A 401 -5.94 -26.56 1.29
CA GLN A 401 -5.26 -26.07 2.48
C GLN A 401 -4.64 -27.22 3.31
N ALA A 402 -5.36 -28.32 3.50
CA ALA A 402 -4.82 -29.49 4.17
C ALA A 402 -3.59 -30.05 3.42
N ALA A 403 -3.67 -30.12 2.08
CA ALA A 403 -2.53 -30.56 1.26
C ALA A 403 -1.33 -29.60 1.34
N VAL A 404 -1.57 -28.29 1.43
CA VAL A 404 -0.52 -27.29 1.65
C VAL A 404 0.15 -27.51 3.01
N GLU A 405 -0.62 -27.66 4.08
CA GLU A 405 -0.11 -27.86 5.44
C GLU A 405 0.74 -29.16 5.53
N ASP A 406 0.24 -30.26 4.98
CA ASP A 406 0.96 -31.54 4.92
C ASP A 406 2.26 -31.42 4.09
N ALA A 407 2.20 -30.75 2.95
CA ALA A 407 3.37 -30.56 2.09
C ALA A 407 4.45 -29.68 2.76
N LEU A 408 4.06 -28.64 3.49
CA LEU A 408 5.01 -27.83 4.26
C LEU A 408 5.72 -28.63 5.35
N VAL A 409 5.00 -29.55 6.02
CA VAL A 409 5.61 -30.44 7.03
C VAL A 409 6.58 -31.41 6.38
N THR A 410 6.22 -31.99 5.24
CA THR A 410 7.03 -33.01 4.57
C THR A 410 8.22 -32.46 3.80
N THR A 411 8.15 -31.20 3.38
CA THR A 411 9.24 -30.56 2.61
C THR A 411 10.29 -29.87 3.47
N ASP A 412 10.00 -29.55 4.72
CA ASP A 412 11.00 -29.04 5.65
C ASP A 412 12.03 -30.16 5.95
N ALA A 413 13.28 -29.94 5.60
CA ALA A 413 14.34 -30.93 5.71
C ALA A 413 15.04 -30.80 7.08
N GLY A 414 14.74 -31.69 8.00
CA GLY A 414 15.35 -31.70 9.34
C GLY A 414 15.02 -30.45 10.13
N ASP A 415 16.04 -29.72 10.62
CA ASP A 415 15.86 -28.51 11.43
C ASP A 415 15.79 -27.22 10.59
N ARG A 416 15.78 -27.34 9.24
CA ARG A 416 15.79 -26.15 8.35
C ARG A 416 14.39 -25.84 7.79
N LEU A 417 13.94 -24.60 8.00
CA LEU A 417 12.67 -24.09 7.48
C LEU A 417 12.78 -23.66 6.02
N SER A 418 11.75 -23.96 5.22
CA SER A 418 11.58 -23.34 3.91
C SER A 418 11.04 -21.91 4.05
N PRO A 419 11.31 -21.00 3.08
CA PRO A 419 10.73 -19.65 3.08
C PRO A 419 9.20 -19.66 3.17
N GLN A 420 8.54 -20.62 2.53
CA GLN A 420 7.09 -20.78 2.56
C GLN A 420 6.58 -21.18 3.96
N THR A 421 7.31 -22.04 4.68
CA THR A 421 6.98 -22.38 6.07
C THR A 421 7.15 -21.18 7.00
N VAL A 422 8.21 -20.39 6.81
CA VAL A 422 8.40 -19.15 7.59
C VAL A 422 7.23 -18.21 7.37
N ALA A 423 6.81 -18.02 6.12
CA ALA A 423 5.66 -17.17 5.78
C ALA A 423 4.35 -17.68 6.41
N HIS A 424 4.10 -18.99 6.31
CA HIS A 424 2.92 -19.63 6.89
C HIS A 424 2.86 -19.44 8.41
N VAL A 425 3.92 -19.81 9.12
CA VAL A 425 3.98 -19.73 10.59
C VAL A 425 3.90 -18.28 11.07
N SER A 426 4.69 -17.40 10.45
CA SER A 426 4.69 -15.99 10.86
C SER A 426 3.32 -15.35 10.71
N ALA A 427 2.65 -15.52 9.56
CA ALA A 427 1.32 -14.98 9.34
C ALA A 427 0.26 -15.58 10.27
N ALA A 428 0.35 -16.88 10.58
CA ALA A 428 -0.59 -17.56 11.48
C ALA A 428 -0.46 -17.12 12.95
N MET A 429 0.74 -16.70 13.36
CA MET A 429 1.04 -16.29 14.74
C MET A 429 0.70 -14.84 15.05
N VAL A 430 0.51 -13.97 14.04
CA VAL A 430 0.29 -12.54 14.22
C VAL A 430 -1.04 -12.25 14.92
N ARG A 431 -0.98 -11.36 15.91
CA ARG A 431 -2.12 -10.84 16.68
C ARG A 431 -2.03 -9.31 16.74
N GLY A 432 -2.15 -8.66 15.56
CA GLY A 432 -2.00 -7.21 15.42
C GLY A 432 -1.55 -6.82 14.02
N PRO A 433 -0.88 -5.69 13.84
CA PRO A 433 -0.38 -5.28 12.54
C PRO A 433 0.68 -6.25 11.99
N LEU A 434 0.51 -6.64 10.73
CA LEU A 434 1.45 -7.43 9.94
C LEU A 434 1.86 -6.60 8.73
N VAL A 435 3.14 -6.29 8.62
CA VAL A 435 3.71 -5.62 7.45
C VAL A 435 4.43 -6.64 6.59
N LEU A 436 4.01 -6.78 5.34
CA LEU A 436 4.58 -7.74 4.40
C LEU A 436 5.51 -7.03 3.41
N GLY A 437 6.76 -7.46 3.41
CA GLY A 437 7.73 -7.04 2.40
C GLY A 437 7.33 -7.48 1.01
N SER A 438 7.63 -6.65 0.03
CA SER A 438 7.44 -6.94 -1.39
C SER A 438 8.32 -8.13 -1.84
N SER A 439 8.30 -8.46 -3.13
CA SER A 439 9.00 -9.61 -3.73
C SER A 439 8.38 -10.96 -3.35
N SER A 440 9.16 -11.92 -2.82
CA SER A 440 8.71 -13.31 -2.60
C SER A 440 7.80 -13.47 -1.39
N VAL A 441 8.12 -12.80 -0.30
CA VAL A 441 7.51 -13.04 1.02
C VAL A 441 5.99 -12.90 1.02
N ILE A 442 5.46 -11.80 0.46
CA ILE A 442 4.00 -11.60 0.37
C ILE A 442 3.32 -12.66 -0.51
N ARG A 443 4.02 -13.19 -1.53
CA ARG A 443 3.53 -14.27 -2.39
C ARG A 443 3.50 -15.60 -1.65
N ASP A 444 4.51 -15.88 -0.81
CA ASP A 444 4.54 -17.07 0.03
C ASP A 444 3.39 -17.05 1.04
N VAL A 445 3.09 -15.88 1.63
CA VAL A 445 1.91 -15.69 2.49
C VAL A 445 0.62 -15.91 1.71
N ASP A 446 0.52 -15.42 0.47
CA ASP A 446 -0.67 -15.62 -0.37
C ASP A 446 -0.96 -17.10 -0.65
N LEU A 447 0.10 -17.88 -0.90
CA LEU A 447 -0.02 -19.31 -1.17
C LEU A 447 -0.37 -20.14 0.07
N THR A 448 0.16 -19.79 1.24
CA THR A 448 0.18 -20.71 2.38
C THR A 448 -0.72 -20.28 3.54
N TRP A 449 -1.02 -18.99 3.69
CA TRP A 449 -1.73 -18.51 4.87
C TRP A 449 -3.25 -18.69 4.77
N ARG A 450 -3.80 -19.40 5.74
CA ARG A 450 -5.23 -19.43 6.01
C ARG A 450 -5.51 -18.68 7.31
N PRO A 451 -5.99 -17.42 7.25
CA PRO A 451 -6.32 -16.67 8.45
C PRO A 451 -7.55 -17.24 9.14
N PRO A 452 -7.69 -17.04 10.46
CA PRO A 452 -8.94 -17.31 11.16
C PRO A 452 -10.04 -16.40 10.63
N SER A 453 -11.29 -16.83 10.76
CA SER A 453 -12.46 -16.06 10.31
C SER A 453 -12.76 -14.81 11.16
N ALA A 454 -12.12 -14.66 12.32
CA ALA A 454 -12.19 -13.44 13.14
C ALA A 454 -10.83 -12.73 13.11
N PRO A 455 -10.76 -11.46 12.68
CA PRO A 455 -9.49 -10.78 12.52
C PRO A 455 -8.96 -10.26 13.86
N ASP A 456 -7.75 -10.70 14.21
CA ASP A 456 -6.87 -10.01 15.15
C ASP A 456 -5.71 -9.31 14.43
N ALA A 457 -5.61 -9.47 13.11
CA ALA A 457 -4.52 -8.95 12.30
C ALA A 457 -5.01 -7.90 11.31
N GLU A 458 -4.18 -6.88 11.10
CA GLU A 458 -4.31 -5.88 10.05
C GLU A 458 -3.08 -6.00 9.15
N VAL A 459 -3.28 -6.20 7.85
CA VAL A 459 -2.16 -6.44 6.93
C VAL A 459 -1.83 -5.18 6.14
N TYR A 460 -0.56 -4.79 6.19
CA TYR A 460 0.00 -3.65 5.48
C TYR A 460 1.10 -4.10 4.51
N ALA A 461 1.31 -3.38 3.44
CA ALA A 461 2.41 -3.59 2.51
C ALA A 461 2.56 -2.37 1.59
N ASN A 462 3.79 -2.07 1.17
CA ASN A 462 4.07 -1.10 0.13
C ASN A 462 3.66 -1.70 -1.23
N ARG A 463 2.44 -1.40 -1.68
CA ARG A 463 1.87 -1.94 -2.93
C ARG A 463 1.51 -0.84 -3.94
N GLY A 464 1.81 0.40 -3.65
CA GLY A 464 1.71 1.49 -4.61
C GLY A 464 2.56 1.21 -5.86
N LEU A 465 3.84 1.00 -5.67
CA LEU A 465 4.79 0.57 -6.70
C LEU A 465 5.43 -0.79 -6.40
N ALA A 466 5.21 -1.32 -5.21
CA ALA A 466 5.69 -2.62 -4.76
C ALA A 466 7.23 -2.74 -4.74
N GLY A 467 7.94 -1.65 -4.45
CA GLY A 467 9.38 -1.63 -4.22
C GLY A 467 9.78 -2.39 -2.95
N ILE A 468 11.07 -2.69 -2.81
CA ILE A 468 11.65 -3.27 -1.59
C ILE A 468 12.19 -2.19 -0.64
N ASP A 469 12.25 -0.95 -1.11
CA ASP A 469 12.70 0.21 -0.36
C ASP A 469 11.68 0.63 0.72
N GLY A 470 12.18 1.25 1.78
CA GLY A 470 11.38 1.86 2.83
C GLY A 470 10.55 0.92 3.70
N THR A 471 10.57 -0.39 3.50
CA THR A 471 9.66 -1.32 4.18
C THR A 471 9.88 -1.36 5.70
N VAL A 472 11.13 -1.24 6.18
CA VAL A 472 11.45 -1.19 7.62
C VAL A 472 10.86 0.07 8.25
N SER A 473 11.04 1.23 7.61
CA SER A 473 10.49 2.50 8.08
C SER A 473 8.96 2.55 8.00
N THR A 474 8.36 2.00 6.94
CA THR A 474 6.89 1.83 6.87
C THR A 474 6.38 0.99 8.04
N ALA A 475 7.05 -0.13 8.37
CA ALA A 475 6.67 -0.98 9.49
C ALA A 475 6.80 -0.25 10.84
N ALA A 476 7.86 0.54 11.02
CA ALA A 476 8.02 1.38 12.20
C ALA A 476 6.90 2.43 12.31
N GLY A 477 6.52 3.06 11.18
CA GLY A 477 5.40 4.01 11.13
C GLY A 477 4.06 3.36 11.49
N VAL A 478 3.79 2.17 10.98
CA VAL A 478 2.60 1.39 11.33
C VAL A 478 2.57 1.08 12.83
N ALA A 479 3.70 0.61 13.39
CA ALA A 479 3.80 0.28 14.82
C ALA A 479 3.54 1.52 15.71
N LEU A 480 4.14 2.66 15.37
CA LEU A 480 3.96 3.93 16.10
C LEU A 480 2.51 4.46 15.98
N ALA A 481 1.91 4.38 14.80
CA ALA A 481 0.53 4.84 14.59
C ALA A 481 -0.50 3.97 15.33
N ARG A 482 -0.28 2.66 15.36
CA ARG A 482 -1.19 1.71 16.02
C ARG A 482 -0.93 1.58 17.52
N GLY A 483 0.26 1.95 18.01
CA GLY A 483 0.65 1.76 19.41
C GLY A 483 0.60 0.31 19.85
N ARG A 484 0.82 -0.63 18.91
CA ARG A 484 0.74 -2.07 19.10
C ARG A 484 1.97 -2.75 18.51
N ARG A 485 2.37 -3.87 19.14
CA ARG A 485 3.41 -4.73 18.58
C ARG A 485 3.06 -5.12 17.14
N THR A 486 3.98 -4.80 16.24
CA THR A 486 3.87 -5.05 14.80
C THR A 486 4.88 -6.11 14.39
N VAL A 487 4.50 -7.01 13.51
CA VAL A 487 5.42 -7.96 12.87
C VAL A 487 5.66 -7.49 11.44
N ALA A 488 6.92 -7.31 11.05
CA ALA A 488 7.33 -7.10 9.68
C ALA A 488 8.02 -8.35 9.16
N LEU A 489 7.43 -9.00 8.15
CA LEU A 489 7.98 -10.18 7.51
C LEU A 489 8.66 -9.76 6.19
N LEU A 490 9.98 -9.89 6.12
CA LEU A 490 10.85 -9.32 5.09
C LEU A 490 11.78 -10.37 4.50
N GLY A 491 12.20 -10.18 3.25
CA GLY A 491 13.42 -10.83 2.73
C GLY A 491 14.66 -10.06 3.19
N ASP A 492 15.81 -10.72 3.14
CA ASP A 492 17.12 -10.16 3.48
C ASP A 492 17.48 -8.92 2.65
N LEU A 493 17.32 -8.97 1.32
CA LEU A 493 17.56 -7.80 0.46
C LEU A 493 16.64 -6.64 0.80
N THR A 494 15.39 -6.87 1.19
CA THR A 494 14.47 -5.82 1.65
C THR A 494 14.98 -5.16 2.93
N ALA A 495 15.44 -5.97 3.89
CA ALA A 495 16.00 -5.48 5.14
C ALA A 495 17.31 -4.70 4.91
N LEU A 496 18.19 -5.21 4.06
CA LEU A 496 19.48 -4.57 3.74
C LEU A 496 19.32 -3.29 2.92
N HIS A 497 18.36 -3.27 1.98
CA HIS A 497 18.09 -2.08 1.15
C HIS A 497 17.71 -0.88 2.00
N GLU A 498 17.13 -1.11 3.17
CA GLU A 498 16.71 -0.06 4.08
C GLU A 498 17.26 -0.24 5.51
N ALA A 499 18.54 -0.63 5.59
CA ALA A 499 19.23 -0.73 6.89
C ALA A 499 19.25 0.61 7.65
N GLY A 500 19.24 1.76 6.95
CA GLY A 500 19.10 3.10 7.56
C GLY A 500 17.82 3.26 8.39
N GLY A 501 16.72 2.61 8.04
CA GLY A 501 15.48 2.61 8.80
C GLY A 501 15.57 1.91 10.17
N LEU A 502 16.63 1.15 10.40
CA LEU A 502 16.95 0.58 11.72
C LEU A 502 17.47 1.62 12.71
N LEU A 503 17.83 2.83 12.27
CA LEU A 503 18.33 3.87 13.14
C LEU A 503 17.17 4.58 13.87
N VAL A 504 17.09 4.41 15.19
CA VAL A 504 16.20 5.17 16.07
C VAL A 504 17.05 5.80 17.16
N GLY A 505 16.99 7.13 17.28
CA GLY A 505 17.77 7.86 18.26
C GLY A 505 17.35 7.55 19.71
N PRO A 506 18.23 7.74 20.69
CA PRO A 506 17.94 7.39 22.10
C PRO A 506 16.87 8.30 22.75
N THR A 507 16.53 9.41 22.13
CA THR A 507 15.47 10.33 22.58
C THR A 507 14.14 10.12 21.88
N GLU A 508 14.11 9.21 20.89
CA GLU A 508 12.94 8.93 20.09
C GLU A 508 12.06 7.83 20.71
N THR A 509 10.77 7.90 20.43
CA THR A 509 9.86 6.81 20.77
C THR A 509 10.22 5.57 19.96
N GLU A 510 10.60 4.50 20.63
CA GLU A 510 10.92 3.23 20.01
C GLU A 510 9.63 2.48 19.64
N PRO A 511 9.47 2.03 18.37
CA PRO A 511 8.33 1.21 17.98
C PRO A 511 8.43 -0.21 18.52
N ASP A 512 7.32 -0.81 18.92
CA ASP A 512 7.26 -2.25 19.23
C ASP A 512 7.19 -3.05 17.92
N LEU A 513 8.35 -3.56 17.46
CA LEU A 513 8.50 -4.10 16.11
C LEU A 513 9.37 -5.36 16.07
N ASP A 514 8.79 -6.47 15.61
CA ASP A 514 9.52 -7.67 15.24
C ASP A 514 9.87 -7.65 13.75
N LEU A 515 11.14 -7.65 13.43
CA LEU A 515 11.64 -7.80 12.07
C LEU A 515 11.98 -9.28 11.84
N VAL A 516 11.07 -10.02 11.21
CA VAL A 516 11.29 -11.42 10.80
C VAL A 516 11.93 -11.40 9.42
N VAL A 517 13.20 -11.72 9.35
CA VAL A 517 13.98 -11.68 8.10
C VAL A 517 14.21 -13.09 7.59
N VAL A 518 13.60 -13.41 6.46
CA VAL A 518 13.89 -14.61 5.67
C VAL A 518 15.22 -14.36 4.97
N ASN A 519 16.28 -14.98 5.47
CA ASN A 519 17.64 -14.80 4.95
C ASN A 519 18.03 -16.02 4.11
N ASP A 520 17.87 -15.88 2.79
CA ASP A 520 18.29 -16.87 1.79
C ASP A 520 19.50 -16.40 0.95
N ASP A 521 20.21 -15.36 1.46
CA ASP A 521 21.44 -14.77 0.92
C ASP A 521 21.24 -14.21 -0.51
N GLY A 522 20.11 -13.49 -0.74
CA GLY A 522 19.96 -12.74 -1.99
C GLY A 522 18.58 -12.77 -2.64
N GLY A 523 18.58 -12.59 -3.96
CA GLY A 523 17.38 -12.39 -4.78
C GLY A 523 16.67 -13.67 -5.21
N ALA A 524 16.18 -14.48 -4.30
CA ALA A 524 15.54 -15.76 -4.58
C ALA A 524 14.35 -15.72 -5.55
N ILE A 525 13.67 -14.56 -5.68
CA ILE A 525 12.55 -14.42 -6.61
C ILE A 525 12.94 -14.69 -8.06
N PHE A 526 14.17 -14.32 -8.46
CA PHE A 526 14.61 -14.43 -9.85
C PHE A 526 14.72 -15.88 -10.33
N ALA A 527 15.02 -16.83 -9.43
CA ALA A 527 15.00 -18.25 -9.74
C ALA A 527 13.58 -18.76 -10.08
N SER A 528 12.53 -18.08 -9.61
CA SER A 528 11.12 -18.42 -9.89
C SER A 528 10.55 -17.66 -11.09
N LEU A 529 11.35 -16.82 -11.74
CA LEU A 529 11.02 -16.07 -12.94
C LEU A 529 11.76 -16.65 -14.16
N GLU A 530 11.64 -16.01 -15.29
CA GLU A 530 12.29 -16.40 -16.57
C GLU A 530 13.81 -16.54 -16.43
N HIS A 531 14.42 -15.82 -15.48
CA HIS A 531 15.85 -15.89 -15.19
C HIS A 531 16.31 -17.27 -14.71
N GLY A 532 15.42 -18.04 -14.02
CA GLY A 532 15.72 -19.41 -13.62
C GLY A 532 16.03 -20.30 -14.82
N ALA A 533 15.21 -20.24 -15.88
CA ALA A 533 15.44 -20.97 -17.12
C ALA A 533 16.72 -20.50 -17.86
N VAL A 534 17.00 -19.19 -17.81
CA VAL A 534 18.27 -18.66 -18.39
C VAL A 534 19.49 -19.21 -17.67
N ALA A 535 19.43 -19.38 -16.36
CA ALA A 535 20.53 -19.92 -15.56
C ALA A 535 20.90 -21.36 -15.91
N GLU A 536 19.97 -22.14 -16.47
CA GLU A 536 20.18 -23.52 -16.92
C GLU A 536 21.01 -23.60 -18.23
N ALA A 537 21.10 -22.49 -18.98
CA ALA A 537 21.87 -22.45 -20.21
C ALA A 537 23.39 -22.49 -19.91
N PRO A 538 24.20 -23.16 -20.77
CA PRO A 538 25.64 -23.25 -20.55
C PRO A 538 26.31 -21.90 -20.37
N GLY A 539 27.02 -21.71 -19.27
CA GLY A 539 27.77 -20.48 -18.94
C GLY A 539 26.92 -19.32 -18.42
N MET A 540 25.61 -19.50 -18.21
CA MET A 540 24.71 -18.43 -17.74
C MET A 540 24.43 -18.47 -16.22
N ALA A 541 24.76 -19.54 -15.53
CA ALA A 541 24.53 -19.65 -14.09
C ALA A 541 25.23 -18.52 -13.29
N ASP A 542 26.54 -18.33 -13.48
CA ASP A 542 27.30 -17.29 -12.78
C ASP A 542 26.83 -15.85 -13.12
N PRO A 543 26.56 -15.49 -14.40
CA PRO A 543 25.95 -14.20 -14.72
C PRO A 543 24.60 -13.98 -14.04
N VAL A 544 23.72 -14.97 -14.02
CA VAL A 544 22.39 -14.86 -13.39
C VAL A 544 22.54 -14.70 -11.88
N GLU A 545 23.42 -15.50 -11.25
CA GLU A 545 23.67 -15.41 -9.81
C GLU A 545 24.24 -14.03 -9.43
N ARG A 546 25.21 -13.52 -10.19
CA ARG A 546 25.81 -12.22 -9.90
C ARG A 546 24.86 -11.05 -10.11
N LEU A 547 24.07 -11.05 -11.21
CA LEU A 547 23.28 -9.89 -11.63
C LEU A 547 21.89 -9.86 -10.96
N PHE A 548 21.35 -11.02 -10.61
CA PHE A 548 19.99 -11.16 -10.09
C PHE A 548 19.94 -11.86 -8.73
N GLY A 549 20.72 -12.95 -8.53
CA GLY A 549 20.87 -13.61 -7.24
C GLY A 549 21.48 -12.68 -6.21
N THR A 550 22.47 -11.88 -6.61
CA THR A 550 23.13 -10.86 -5.77
C THR A 550 23.45 -11.33 -4.35
N PRO A 551 24.21 -12.43 -4.19
CA PRO A 551 24.56 -12.93 -2.86
C PRO A 551 25.34 -11.85 -2.10
N HIS A 552 24.98 -11.61 -0.84
CA HIS A 552 25.52 -10.48 -0.09
C HIS A 552 26.47 -10.88 1.03
N GLY A 553 26.35 -12.09 1.59
CA GLY A 553 27.23 -12.58 2.67
C GLY A 553 27.22 -11.72 3.94
N VAL A 554 26.22 -10.88 4.16
CA VAL A 554 26.14 -9.97 5.31
C VAL A 554 25.78 -10.74 6.57
N ASP A 555 26.51 -10.49 7.67
CA ASP A 555 26.14 -10.97 9.00
C ASP A 555 25.05 -10.07 9.61
N LEU A 556 23.80 -10.56 9.62
CA LEU A 556 22.65 -9.82 10.15
C LEU A 556 22.73 -9.64 11.68
N ALA A 557 23.45 -10.51 12.39
CA ALA A 557 23.67 -10.34 13.83
C ALA A 557 24.59 -9.13 14.10
N ALA A 558 25.67 -9.01 13.31
CA ALA A 558 26.55 -7.85 13.39
C ALA A 558 25.82 -6.55 12.98
N LEU A 559 24.99 -6.61 11.95
CA LEU A 559 24.16 -5.48 11.53
C LEU A 559 23.18 -5.06 12.65
N ALA A 560 22.46 -6.00 13.25
CA ALA A 560 21.54 -5.72 14.35
C ALA A 560 22.28 -5.10 15.55
N ALA A 561 23.44 -5.64 15.90
CA ALA A 561 24.27 -5.11 16.98
C ALA A 561 24.71 -3.66 16.72
N ALA A 562 25.06 -3.31 15.47
CA ALA A 562 25.46 -1.94 15.11
C ALA A 562 24.33 -0.92 15.32
N TYR A 563 23.08 -1.33 15.24
CA TYR A 563 21.90 -0.50 15.48
C TYR A 563 21.28 -0.72 16.89
N GLY A 564 21.94 -1.50 17.75
CA GLY A 564 21.48 -1.74 19.12
C GLY A 564 20.23 -2.63 19.20
N LEU A 565 19.94 -3.44 18.19
CA LEU A 565 18.79 -4.34 18.17
C LEU A 565 19.17 -5.73 18.73
N PRO A 566 18.35 -6.31 19.64
CA PRO A 566 18.42 -7.72 19.95
C PRO A 566 18.27 -8.56 18.67
N HIS A 567 19.14 -9.54 18.51
CA HIS A 567 19.11 -10.50 17.41
C HIS A 567 18.87 -11.91 17.92
N THR A 568 18.00 -12.66 17.23
CA THR A 568 17.77 -14.08 17.48
C THR A 568 17.84 -14.83 16.16
N ARG A 569 18.72 -15.83 16.07
CA ARG A 569 18.71 -16.79 14.97
C ARG A 569 17.68 -17.86 15.26
N VAL A 570 16.73 -18.01 14.37
CA VAL A 570 15.68 -19.04 14.42
C VAL A 570 16.10 -20.18 13.49
N THR A 571 16.09 -21.41 13.98
CA THR A 571 16.54 -22.59 13.25
C THR A 571 15.41 -23.51 12.85
N ASP A 572 14.36 -23.60 13.65
CA ASP A 572 13.24 -24.50 13.43
C ASP A 572 11.88 -23.85 13.70
N ARG A 573 10.80 -24.59 13.43
CA ARG A 573 9.41 -24.12 13.59
C ARG A 573 9.06 -23.80 15.05
N VAL A 574 9.56 -24.60 16.01
CA VAL A 574 9.26 -24.42 17.44
C VAL A 574 9.90 -23.12 17.93
N ASP A 575 11.15 -22.89 17.53
CA ASP A 575 11.88 -21.65 17.85
C ASP A 575 11.20 -20.42 17.24
N LEU A 576 10.69 -20.51 15.99
CA LEU A 576 9.95 -19.41 15.36
C LEU A 576 8.66 -19.10 16.12
N VAL A 577 7.88 -20.12 16.46
CA VAL A 577 6.65 -19.97 17.25
C VAL A 577 6.95 -19.38 18.63
N ARG A 578 8.00 -19.88 19.31
CA ARG A 578 8.42 -19.36 20.62
C ARG A 578 8.82 -17.89 20.52
N ALA A 579 9.68 -17.54 19.55
CA ALA A 579 10.14 -16.18 19.36
C ALA A 579 8.97 -15.21 19.08
N LEU A 580 8.03 -15.60 18.24
CA LEU A 580 6.86 -14.76 17.93
C LEU A 580 5.84 -14.67 19.09
N SER A 581 5.85 -15.66 20.01
CA SER A 581 4.98 -15.66 21.19
C SER A 581 5.54 -14.82 22.34
N ASP A 582 6.87 -14.60 22.37
CA ASP A 582 7.51 -13.85 23.46
C ASP A 582 7.10 -12.38 23.45
N PRO A 583 6.63 -11.83 24.60
CA PRO A 583 6.25 -10.44 24.73
C PRO A 583 7.52 -9.56 24.85
N VAL A 584 8.06 -9.11 23.75
CA VAL A 584 9.20 -8.18 23.73
C VAL A 584 8.67 -6.75 23.52
N ARG A 585 9.29 -5.79 24.20
CA ARG A 585 9.09 -4.35 23.93
C ARG A 585 10.27 -3.82 23.14
N GLY A 586 10.00 -2.84 22.29
CA GLY A 586 10.99 -2.26 21.40
C GLY A 586 11.19 -3.11 20.14
N ARG A 587 12.32 -2.92 19.46
CA ARG A 587 12.63 -3.58 18.21
C ARG A 587 13.53 -4.78 18.43
N ARG A 588 13.34 -5.81 17.62
CA ARG A 588 14.28 -6.94 17.50
C ARG A 588 14.32 -7.50 16.09
N LEU A 589 15.39 -8.18 15.76
CA LEU A 589 15.58 -8.89 14.51
C LEU A 589 15.57 -10.40 14.74
N LEU A 590 14.63 -11.09 14.11
CA LEU A 590 14.52 -12.55 14.08
C LEU A 590 15.02 -13.03 12.71
N GLU A 591 16.23 -13.57 12.65
CA GLU A 591 16.81 -14.11 11.41
C GLU A 591 16.42 -15.57 11.23
N VAL A 592 15.76 -15.88 10.12
CA VAL A 592 15.49 -17.27 9.72
C VAL A 592 16.31 -17.59 8.48
N ARG A 593 17.35 -18.42 8.64
CA ARG A 593 18.20 -18.88 7.55
C ARG A 593 17.47 -19.91 6.70
N CYS A 594 17.33 -19.61 5.42
CA CYS A 594 16.74 -20.49 4.42
C CYS A 594 17.74 -20.81 3.30
N ASP A 595 17.42 -21.82 2.48
CA ASP A 595 18.16 -22.09 1.25
C ASP A 595 17.32 -21.62 0.05
N ARG A 596 17.92 -20.86 -0.85
CA ARG A 596 17.25 -20.40 -2.07
C ARG A 596 16.72 -21.54 -2.94
N ALA A 597 17.43 -22.68 -2.95
CA ALA A 597 17.00 -23.87 -3.70
C ALA A 597 15.71 -24.49 -3.15
N ASP A 598 15.38 -24.27 -1.88
CA ASP A 598 14.13 -24.77 -1.30
C ASP A 598 12.89 -24.08 -1.88
N ARG A 599 12.97 -22.81 -2.27
CA ARG A 599 11.82 -22.06 -2.77
C ARG A 599 11.13 -22.70 -3.99
N PRO A 600 11.81 -22.95 -5.11
CA PRO A 600 11.16 -23.59 -6.27
C PRO A 600 10.77 -25.05 -5.96
N ARG A 601 11.58 -25.78 -5.19
CA ARG A 601 11.30 -27.16 -4.79
C ARG A 601 10.01 -27.26 -3.98
N VAL A 602 9.85 -26.42 -2.96
CA VAL A 602 8.65 -26.39 -2.11
C VAL A 602 7.44 -25.87 -2.89
N ALA A 603 7.60 -24.83 -3.71
CA ALA A 603 6.51 -24.34 -4.56
C ALA A 603 5.96 -25.42 -5.50
N ALA A 604 6.84 -26.24 -6.12
CA ALA A 604 6.45 -27.37 -6.94
C ALA A 604 5.74 -28.45 -6.13
N ALA A 605 6.23 -28.77 -4.92
CA ALA A 605 5.60 -29.73 -4.03
C ALA A 605 4.19 -29.29 -3.59
N LEU A 606 4.02 -28.01 -3.23
CA LEU A 606 2.71 -27.42 -2.89
C LEU A 606 1.73 -27.54 -4.07
N ALA A 607 2.17 -27.15 -5.27
CA ALA A 607 1.35 -27.27 -6.47
C ALA A 607 0.95 -28.72 -6.77
N ALA A 608 1.88 -29.65 -6.68
CA ALA A 608 1.61 -31.09 -6.88
C ALA A 608 0.64 -31.65 -5.83
N ALA A 609 0.85 -31.31 -4.55
CA ALA A 609 -0.01 -31.76 -3.45
C ALA A 609 -1.46 -31.25 -3.62
N VAL A 610 -1.63 -29.98 -3.95
CA VAL A 610 -2.96 -29.41 -4.21
C VAL A 610 -3.61 -30.03 -5.43
N ARG A 611 -2.87 -30.23 -6.52
CA ARG A 611 -3.37 -30.88 -7.75
C ARG A 611 -3.86 -32.30 -7.47
N ALA A 612 -3.20 -33.05 -6.63
CA ALA A 612 -3.63 -34.39 -6.24
C ALA A 612 -4.99 -34.41 -5.51
N THR A 613 -5.47 -33.26 -5.04
CA THR A 613 -6.80 -33.13 -4.43
C THR A 613 -7.92 -32.88 -5.45
N PHE A 614 -7.61 -32.62 -6.71
CA PHE A 614 -8.62 -32.30 -7.71
C PHE A 614 -9.47 -33.54 -8.04
N PRO A 615 -10.75 -33.38 -8.38
CA PRO A 615 -11.56 -34.47 -8.87
C PRO A 615 -10.95 -35.01 -10.18
N PRO A 616 -11.09 -36.31 -10.46
CA PRO A 616 -10.66 -36.84 -11.75
C PRO A 616 -11.34 -36.05 -12.88
N ALA A 617 -10.58 -35.78 -13.94
CA ALA A 617 -11.14 -35.10 -15.11
C ALA A 617 -12.37 -35.86 -15.59
N CYS A 618 -13.54 -35.23 -15.60
CA CYS A 618 -14.70 -35.77 -16.27
C CYS A 618 -14.34 -35.85 -17.74
N PRO A 619 -14.45 -37.01 -18.40
CA PRO A 619 -14.17 -37.07 -19.82
C PRO A 619 -15.03 -36.04 -20.53
N VAL A 620 -14.40 -35.10 -21.24
CA VAL A 620 -15.10 -34.16 -22.11
C VAL A 620 -15.83 -35.05 -23.10
N PRO A 621 -17.18 -35.00 -23.21
CA PRO A 621 -17.86 -35.73 -24.29
C PRO A 621 -17.24 -35.24 -25.58
N ASP A 622 -16.89 -36.20 -26.47
CA ASP A 622 -16.39 -35.88 -27.79
C ASP A 622 -17.31 -34.82 -28.43
N PRO A 623 -16.76 -33.79 -29.08
CA PRO A 623 -17.58 -32.83 -29.79
C PRO A 623 -18.49 -33.60 -30.73
N ALA A 624 -19.80 -33.35 -30.60
CA ALA A 624 -20.77 -33.96 -31.51
C ALA A 624 -20.27 -33.78 -32.94
N PRO A 625 -20.33 -34.83 -33.79
CA PRO A 625 -19.83 -34.73 -35.14
C PRO A 625 -20.50 -33.53 -35.82
N ASP A 626 -19.67 -32.70 -36.42
CA ASP A 626 -20.01 -31.46 -37.12
C ASP A 626 -21.37 -31.56 -37.82
N ALA A 627 -22.38 -30.91 -37.29
CA ALA A 627 -23.59 -30.62 -38.04
C ALA A 627 -23.16 -29.65 -39.15
N GLY A 628 -23.10 -30.15 -40.39
CA GLY A 628 -22.64 -29.40 -41.54
C GLY A 628 -23.24 -27.99 -41.64
N PRO A 629 -22.63 -27.10 -42.39
CA PRO A 629 -22.98 -25.69 -42.40
C PRO A 629 -24.46 -25.47 -42.68
N ALA A 630 -25.12 -24.70 -41.82
CA ALA A 630 -26.51 -24.30 -42.00
C ALA A 630 -26.69 -23.63 -43.37
N PRO A 631 -27.79 -23.91 -44.09
CA PRO A 631 -28.03 -23.29 -45.39
C PRO A 631 -28.11 -21.77 -45.25
N ALA A 632 -27.42 -21.07 -46.17
CA ALA A 632 -27.41 -19.60 -46.20
C ALA A 632 -28.82 -19.04 -46.35
N PRO A 633 -29.16 -17.93 -45.65
CA PRO A 633 -30.44 -17.28 -45.86
C PRO A 633 -30.55 -16.73 -47.29
N PRO A 634 -31.76 -16.70 -47.90
CA PRO A 634 -31.95 -16.21 -49.25
C PRO A 634 -31.56 -14.72 -49.35
N THR A 635 -30.74 -14.40 -50.32
CA THR A 635 -30.38 -13.01 -50.69
C THR A 635 -31.63 -12.25 -51.10
N ALA A 636 -31.99 -11.21 -50.36
CA ALA A 636 -32.96 -10.22 -50.79
C ALA A 636 -32.27 -9.28 -51.81
N GLU A 637 -32.74 -9.30 -53.06
CA GLU A 637 -32.41 -8.31 -54.08
C GLU A 637 -32.89 -6.91 -53.61
N LEU A 638 -31.95 -6.05 -53.34
CA LEU A 638 -32.22 -4.62 -53.17
C LEU A 638 -32.33 -4.01 -54.57
N ALA A 639 -33.57 -3.68 -54.97
CA ALA A 639 -33.84 -2.85 -56.14
C ALA A 639 -33.20 -1.48 -55.95
N ALA A 640 -32.40 -1.06 -56.90
CA ALA A 640 -31.87 0.29 -57.01
C ALA A 640 -33.00 1.26 -57.38
N GLU A 641 -33.29 2.19 -56.50
CA GLU A 641 -34.10 3.40 -56.82
C GLU A 641 -33.14 4.54 -57.11
N GLU A 642 -33.21 5.04 -58.35
CA GLU A 642 -32.51 6.22 -58.85
C GLU A 642 -33.08 7.49 -58.17
N ALA A 643 -32.20 8.36 -57.70
CA ALA A 643 -32.57 9.71 -57.28
C ALA A 643 -32.45 10.68 -58.46
N PRO A 644 -33.41 11.57 -58.69
CA PRO A 644 -33.28 12.66 -59.67
C PRO A 644 -32.65 13.90 -59.05
N GLN A 645 -31.74 14.49 -59.80
CA GLN A 645 -31.13 15.83 -59.84
C GLN A 645 -31.03 16.69 -58.58
#